data_4d33e1497492d7f59fa7c7e096fde55d
#
_entry.id   4d33e1497492d7f59fa7c7e096fde55d
#
_cell.length_a   1.000
_cell.length_b   1.000
_cell.length_c   1.000
_cell.angle_alpha   90.00
_cell.angle_beta   90.00
_cell.angle_gamma   90.00
#
_symmetry.space_group_name_H-M   'P 1'
#
loop_
_entity.id
_entity.type
_entity.pdbx_description
1 polymer ?
#
loop_
_entity_poly.entity_id
_entity_poly.type
_entity_poly.pdbx_seq_one_letter_code
_entity_poly.pdbx_strand_id
1 'polypeptide(L)'
;IAVNNHKSRIEIYYQKPDAKPGDVKAPAAGSNELPELWRFRRETISVPNEVQAVVPFDYDGDGRMDLIYAGQPGTIALVRQTKPGVFEVVRKFPMKGLAGNRDNLHVANVIGDDKPEIVGNVGGKIMIWPLEKDQLGTPTELDIGAGNVVASVIEDLDGNGTPDLMGVVPEDASPVRIWLSSREGDKLVLGPQLRFEMPPLREAETVRLPGEKQALIGTIERPSKRIVFSRMEKAPIAGAGDREASIQTWTFKDPQNRKRSYAVVDLDGDGRQDLLATNTAENAVMLYRQRAGKGFDSPERFPALADLDAVAALPAADGKPAQVFLLSEKEGVLGRCDAGTDGIGFPKPVPLASGASPVSMNLVTFNGTPTLAVVTKDGRNYTLTLVPATGEAAMDAKNHRSVSLGSLSRSPESILGVDVDHEGHTDLLVFTPDKPMIMVREVTDKDGKSELKTLESKDMGQFGLVQAANGRNTAVFDVLGDGKAELLVADRNYVRALRYDAAPPAGTSPGWQVVKQFNADASDAKLTCVSVMGDRVVAGDRENGRLVVFGRDDKGNWKQVETIEVPGFKFNQIFAGKFGGDDNQSILAIGDDSFALVRLAGERWKLTEVASWRSDEPRRVEHELVVGDVNGDGFVDVTALDAGEQMAEILSFSQAGKLRYGTAFKVFETKIFSGGEPKEFEPSMGLVTDLTGDGKDDLVLLCHDRVLLYPQQTKAEAAAKPAAK
;
A
#
# COMPACT_ATOMS: atom_id res chain seq x y z
N ILE A 1 30.94 -8.99 -13.99
CA ILE A 1 30.94 -7.52 -13.89
C ILE A 1 31.10 -7.13 -12.43
N ALA A 2 31.99 -6.20 -12.12
CA ALA A 2 32.17 -5.64 -10.79
C ALA A 2 32.19 -4.12 -10.84
N VAL A 3 31.72 -3.49 -9.78
CA VAL A 3 31.73 -2.03 -9.63
C VAL A 3 32.58 -1.62 -8.45
N ASN A 4 33.21 -0.46 -8.54
CA ASN A 4 33.89 0.14 -7.42
C ASN A 4 33.12 1.38 -6.98
N ASN A 5 32.42 1.29 -5.86
CA ASN A 5 31.49 2.30 -5.36
C ASN A 5 32.14 3.66 -5.01
N HIS A 6 33.46 3.74 -5.01
CA HIS A 6 34.19 4.99 -4.76
C HIS A 6 34.96 5.48 -5.97
N LYS A 7 34.75 4.88 -7.13
CA LYS A 7 35.40 5.29 -8.38
C LYS A 7 34.42 5.27 -9.54
N SER A 8 34.58 6.21 -10.43
CA SER A 8 33.79 6.35 -11.66
C SER A 8 34.24 5.33 -12.71
N ARG A 9 34.09 4.04 -12.41
CA ARG A 9 34.46 2.95 -13.31
C ARG A 9 33.68 1.67 -13.07
N ILE A 10 33.53 0.94 -14.16
CA ILE A 10 32.98 -0.43 -14.17
C ILE A 10 34.09 -1.37 -14.63
N GLU A 11 34.29 -2.47 -13.93
CA GLU A 11 35.27 -3.51 -14.29
C GLU A 11 34.55 -4.74 -14.81
N ILE A 12 34.96 -5.24 -15.97
CA ILE A 12 34.42 -6.44 -16.59
C ILE A 12 35.50 -7.49 -16.61
N TYR A 13 35.20 -8.67 -16.08
CA TYR A 13 36.07 -9.83 -16.08
C TYR A 13 35.55 -10.83 -17.11
N TYR A 14 36.26 -10.96 -18.23
CA TYR A 14 35.96 -11.95 -19.29
C TYR A 14 36.66 -13.27 -19.01
N GLN A 15 35.95 -14.38 -19.05
CA GLN A 15 36.54 -15.72 -18.97
C GLN A 15 37.53 -15.96 -20.08
N LYS A 16 38.59 -16.72 -19.77
CA LYS A 16 39.59 -17.22 -20.71
C LYS A 16 39.56 -18.74 -20.64
N PRO A 17 38.71 -19.43 -21.40
CA PRO A 17 38.50 -20.88 -21.27
C PRO A 17 39.77 -21.73 -21.53
N ASP A 18 40.66 -21.25 -22.38
CA ASP A 18 41.91 -21.97 -22.76
C ASP A 18 43.13 -21.58 -21.91
N ALA A 19 43.01 -20.67 -20.95
CA ALA A 19 44.13 -20.19 -20.17
C ALA A 19 44.60 -21.24 -19.14
N LYS A 20 45.90 -21.21 -18.84
CA LYS A 20 46.54 -22.14 -17.91
C LYS A 20 47.21 -21.41 -16.74
N PRO A 21 47.35 -22.07 -15.58
CA PRO A 21 48.15 -21.52 -14.50
C PRO A 21 49.56 -21.16 -15.02
N GLY A 22 49.97 -19.90 -14.84
CA GLY A 22 51.26 -19.41 -15.34
C GLY A 22 51.19 -18.48 -16.56
N ASP A 23 50.01 -18.35 -17.20
CA ASP A 23 49.83 -17.39 -18.32
C ASP A 23 49.84 -15.94 -17.86
N VAL A 24 49.72 -15.69 -16.56
CA VAL A 24 49.79 -14.36 -15.95
C VAL A 24 51.18 -14.12 -15.33
N LYS A 25 51.81 -13.02 -15.69
CA LYS A 25 53.09 -12.64 -15.08
C LYS A 25 52.87 -12.27 -13.61
N ALA A 26 53.71 -12.83 -12.75
CA ALA A 26 53.72 -12.41 -11.35
C ALA A 26 54.03 -10.89 -11.25
N PRO A 27 53.35 -10.20 -10.31
CA PRO A 27 53.67 -8.79 -10.07
C PRO A 27 55.17 -8.61 -9.78
N ALA A 28 55.69 -7.39 -10.10
CA ALA A 28 57.08 -7.07 -9.81
C ALA A 28 57.40 -7.29 -8.32
N ALA A 29 58.55 -7.84 -8.01
CA ALA A 29 58.97 -8.05 -6.62
C ALA A 29 58.95 -6.72 -5.86
N GLY A 30 58.20 -6.68 -4.77
CA GLY A 30 58.01 -5.46 -3.95
C GLY A 30 56.79 -4.60 -4.35
N SER A 31 56.00 -4.98 -5.38
CA SER A 31 54.72 -4.33 -5.63
C SER A 31 53.65 -4.89 -4.64
N ASN A 32 52.77 -4.02 -4.19
CA ASN A 32 51.64 -4.38 -3.34
C ASN A 32 50.44 -4.82 -4.16
N GLU A 33 50.64 -5.23 -5.42
CA GLU A 33 49.61 -5.67 -6.34
C GLU A 33 49.40 -7.18 -6.21
N LEU A 34 48.15 -7.58 -6.09
CA LEU A 34 47.79 -8.99 -6.16
C LEU A 34 47.89 -9.48 -7.61
N PRO A 35 48.38 -10.71 -7.86
CA PRO A 35 48.40 -11.25 -9.22
C PRO A 35 46.99 -11.37 -9.79
N GLU A 36 46.82 -10.94 -11.05
CA GLU A 36 45.53 -11.18 -11.74
C GLU A 36 45.25 -12.67 -11.86
N LEU A 37 43.99 -13.05 -11.70
CA LEU A 37 43.62 -14.45 -11.87
C LEU A 37 43.79 -14.83 -13.33
N TRP A 38 44.58 -15.86 -13.62
CA TRP A 38 44.91 -16.31 -14.98
C TRP A 38 43.69 -16.70 -15.85
N ARG A 39 42.56 -17.05 -15.20
CA ARG A 39 41.29 -17.40 -15.86
C ARG A 39 40.52 -16.22 -16.45
N PHE A 40 40.85 -14.98 -16.08
CA PHE A 40 40.10 -13.80 -16.51
C PHE A 40 40.98 -12.78 -17.22
N ARG A 41 40.34 -12.02 -18.10
CA ARG A 41 40.84 -10.78 -18.66
C ARG A 41 40.00 -9.64 -18.13
N ARG A 42 40.62 -8.70 -17.44
CA ARG A 42 39.95 -7.51 -16.90
C ARG A 42 39.96 -6.40 -17.95
N GLU A 43 38.78 -5.79 -18.12
CA GLU A 43 38.63 -4.53 -18.84
C GLU A 43 37.97 -3.49 -17.91
N THR A 44 38.35 -2.22 -18.09
CA THR A 44 37.86 -1.12 -17.27
C THR A 44 37.16 -0.10 -18.16
N ILE A 45 35.88 0.18 -17.84
CA ILE A 45 35.10 1.22 -18.48
C ILE A 45 35.07 2.42 -17.55
N SER A 46 35.59 3.57 -18.01
CA SER A 46 35.46 4.84 -17.29
C SER A 46 34.11 5.46 -17.57
N VAL A 47 33.42 5.86 -16.52
CA VAL A 47 32.09 6.50 -16.58
C VAL A 47 32.08 7.82 -15.82
N PRO A 48 31.18 8.75 -16.13
CA PRO A 48 31.23 10.10 -15.54
C PRO A 48 30.71 10.20 -14.11
N ASN A 49 30.03 9.17 -13.61
CA ASN A 49 29.42 9.15 -12.27
C ASN A 49 30.11 8.10 -11.41
N GLU A 50 30.06 8.26 -10.10
CA GLU A 50 30.38 7.22 -9.15
C GLU A 50 29.33 6.12 -9.24
N VAL A 51 29.72 4.89 -9.57
CA VAL A 51 28.80 3.77 -9.84
C VAL A 51 28.42 3.08 -8.55
N GLN A 52 27.12 2.89 -8.33
CA GLN A 52 26.59 2.19 -7.16
C GLN A 52 25.96 0.83 -7.49
N ALA A 53 25.31 0.72 -8.64
CA ALA A 53 24.74 -0.52 -9.14
C ALA A 53 24.90 -0.59 -10.66
N VAL A 54 24.98 -1.81 -11.22
CA VAL A 54 25.00 -2.04 -12.66
C VAL A 54 24.20 -3.29 -13.00
N VAL A 55 23.38 -3.18 -14.04
CA VAL A 55 22.59 -4.27 -14.61
C VAL A 55 23.03 -4.50 -16.05
N PRO A 56 23.53 -5.69 -16.44
CA PRO A 56 23.76 -6.05 -17.83
C PRO A 56 22.43 -6.39 -18.50
N PHE A 57 22.14 -5.74 -19.62
CA PHE A 57 20.92 -5.98 -20.38
C PHE A 57 21.07 -5.48 -21.82
N ASP A 58 20.69 -6.28 -22.81
CA ASP A 58 20.63 -5.86 -24.22
C ASP A 58 19.37 -5.01 -24.42
N TYR A 59 19.48 -3.70 -24.16
CA TYR A 59 18.32 -2.80 -24.15
C TYR A 59 17.91 -2.29 -25.55
N ASP A 60 18.81 -2.37 -26.54
CA ASP A 60 18.49 -1.93 -27.90
C ASP A 60 18.18 -3.12 -28.86
N GLY A 61 18.30 -4.37 -28.37
CA GLY A 61 17.93 -5.59 -29.08
C GLY A 61 18.92 -5.96 -30.20
N ASP A 62 20.17 -5.50 -30.14
CA ASP A 62 21.18 -5.76 -31.18
C ASP A 62 21.98 -7.08 -30.96
N GLY A 63 21.67 -7.81 -29.88
CA GLY A 63 22.29 -9.09 -29.51
C GLY A 63 23.60 -8.93 -28.74
N ARG A 64 24.01 -7.72 -28.39
CA ARG A 64 25.15 -7.45 -27.53
C ARG A 64 24.68 -7.00 -26.14
N MET A 65 25.36 -7.47 -25.11
CA MET A 65 25.03 -7.11 -23.73
C MET A 65 25.49 -5.67 -23.46
N ASP A 66 24.54 -4.79 -23.22
CA ASP A 66 24.75 -3.42 -22.76
C ASP A 66 24.82 -3.35 -21.23
N LEU A 67 24.98 -2.15 -20.67
CA LEU A 67 24.95 -1.93 -19.24
C LEU A 67 24.03 -0.74 -18.90
N ILE A 68 23.27 -0.91 -17.84
CA ILE A 68 22.49 0.15 -17.21
C ILE A 68 23.04 0.33 -15.81
N TYR A 69 23.42 1.54 -15.42
CA TYR A 69 23.94 1.76 -14.07
C TYR A 69 23.22 2.88 -13.31
N ALA A 70 23.14 2.71 -12.00
CA ALA A 70 22.80 3.77 -11.07
C ALA A 70 24.08 4.38 -10.48
N GLY A 71 24.16 5.72 -10.42
CA GLY A 71 25.34 6.43 -9.96
C GLY A 71 25.05 7.66 -9.14
N GLN A 72 26.11 8.17 -8.49
CA GLN A 72 26.10 9.43 -7.73
C GLN A 72 26.75 10.58 -8.51
N PRO A 73 26.17 11.81 -8.45
CA PRO A 73 24.85 12.13 -7.87
C PRO A 73 23.73 11.36 -8.59
N GLY A 74 22.58 11.19 -7.95
CA GLY A 74 21.49 10.31 -8.40
C GLY A 74 21.23 10.36 -9.90
N THR A 75 21.59 9.31 -10.62
CA THR A 75 21.57 9.23 -12.09
C THR A 75 21.33 7.78 -12.51
N ILE A 76 20.45 7.54 -13.47
CA ILE A 76 20.42 6.29 -14.26
C ILE A 76 21.14 6.60 -15.58
N ALA A 77 22.02 5.71 -16.03
CA ALA A 77 22.75 5.87 -17.28
C ALA A 77 22.73 4.61 -18.14
N LEU A 78 22.56 4.81 -19.44
CA LEU A 78 22.63 3.76 -20.46
C LEU A 78 24.03 3.75 -21.08
N VAL A 79 24.64 2.57 -21.11
CA VAL A 79 25.98 2.33 -21.64
C VAL A 79 25.88 1.26 -22.71
N ARG A 80 25.98 1.64 -23.96
CA ARG A 80 25.85 0.74 -25.11
C ARG A 80 27.15 0.04 -25.44
N GLN A 81 27.10 -1.23 -25.73
CA GLN A 81 28.21 -1.97 -26.33
C GLN A 81 28.19 -1.80 -27.86
N THR A 82 28.89 -0.78 -28.39
CA THR A 82 28.88 -0.45 -29.82
C THR A 82 29.62 -1.49 -30.68
N LYS A 83 30.61 -2.16 -30.10
CA LYS A 83 31.34 -3.34 -30.66
C LYS A 83 31.70 -4.27 -29.50
N PRO A 84 31.99 -5.55 -29.76
CA PRO A 84 32.43 -6.45 -28.70
C PRO A 84 33.55 -5.85 -27.84
N GLY A 85 33.29 -5.64 -26.56
CA GLY A 85 34.21 -5.03 -25.59
C GLY A 85 34.33 -3.50 -25.65
N VAL A 86 33.62 -2.79 -26.52
CA VAL A 86 33.66 -1.33 -26.64
C VAL A 86 32.36 -0.73 -26.14
N PHE A 87 32.43 -0.01 -25.05
CA PHE A 87 31.27 0.57 -24.35
C PHE A 87 31.29 2.09 -24.39
N GLU A 88 30.13 2.69 -24.65
CA GLU A 88 29.93 4.14 -24.70
C GLU A 88 28.70 4.56 -23.88
N VAL A 89 28.86 5.59 -23.05
CA VAL A 89 27.72 6.18 -22.31
C VAL A 89 26.88 6.99 -23.29
N VAL A 90 25.70 6.48 -23.65
CA VAL A 90 24.82 7.11 -24.66
C VAL A 90 23.82 8.07 -24.07
N ARG A 91 23.37 7.82 -22.81
CA ARG A 91 22.37 8.66 -22.17
C ARG A 91 22.51 8.67 -20.65
N LYS A 92 22.12 9.78 -20.03
CA LYS A 92 22.06 9.95 -18.58
C LYS A 92 20.76 10.63 -18.20
N PHE A 93 20.12 10.14 -17.15
CA PHE A 93 18.87 10.66 -16.59
C PHE A 93 19.13 11.05 -15.13
N PRO A 94 19.29 12.36 -14.83
CA PRO A 94 19.42 12.82 -13.45
C PRO A 94 18.14 12.55 -12.66
N MET A 95 18.26 11.90 -11.50
CA MET A 95 17.13 11.51 -10.66
C MET A 95 17.43 11.81 -9.20
N LYS A 96 16.94 12.94 -8.71
CA LYS A 96 17.12 13.35 -7.32
C LYS A 96 16.42 12.34 -6.39
N GLY A 97 17.15 11.80 -5.42
CA GLY A 97 16.63 10.84 -4.45
C GLY A 97 16.68 9.38 -4.91
N LEU A 98 17.36 9.08 -6.04
CA LEU A 98 17.59 7.69 -6.47
C LEU A 98 18.43 6.95 -5.43
N ALA A 99 17.90 5.81 -4.94
CA ALA A 99 18.67 4.85 -4.15
C ALA A 99 19.44 3.95 -5.12
N GLY A 100 20.75 4.14 -5.18
CA GLY A 100 21.58 3.55 -6.23
C GLY A 100 22.18 2.19 -5.92
N ASN A 101 21.78 1.49 -4.85
CA ASN A 101 22.28 0.14 -4.57
C ASN A 101 21.69 -0.91 -5.53
N ARG A 102 22.33 -2.09 -5.59
CA ARG A 102 21.93 -3.18 -6.50
C ARG A 102 20.49 -3.66 -6.29
N ASP A 103 20.03 -3.65 -5.04
CA ASP A 103 18.71 -4.15 -4.64
C ASP A 103 17.57 -3.19 -5.02
N ASN A 104 17.92 -2.06 -5.62
CA ASN A 104 16.98 -1.02 -6.05
C ASN A 104 17.10 -0.64 -7.53
N LEU A 105 17.83 -1.41 -8.34
CA LEU A 105 17.90 -1.20 -9.79
C LEU A 105 17.72 -2.53 -10.52
N HIS A 106 16.62 -2.64 -11.24
CA HIS A 106 16.29 -3.84 -12.03
C HIS A 106 15.89 -3.47 -13.45
N VAL A 107 15.99 -4.43 -14.34
CA VAL A 107 15.45 -4.35 -15.71
C VAL A 107 14.64 -5.61 -15.95
N ALA A 108 13.33 -5.46 -16.09
CA ALA A 108 12.41 -6.58 -16.28
C ALA A 108 11.10 -6.07 -16.91
N ASN A 109 10.37 -6.97 -17.55
CA ASN A 109 9.02 -6.69 -18.02
C ASN A 109 8.04 -6.92 -16.86
N VAL A 110 7.52 -5.86 -16.27
CA VAL A 110 6.61 -5.90 -15.10
C VAL A 110 5.26 -5.24 -15.34
N ILE A 111 5.16 -4.35 -16.34
CA ILE A 111 3.90 -3.68 -16.71
C ILE A 111 3.82 -3.44 -18.22
N GLY A 112 2.60 -3.28 -18.75
CA GLY A 112 2.39 -2.86 -20.14
C GLY A 112 2.64 -3.95 -21.17
N ASP A 113 3.41 -3.60 -22.20
CA ASP A 113 3.71 -4.50 -23.31
C ASP A 113 4.84 -5.50 -22.97
N ASP A 114 5.27 -6.33 -23.94
CA ASP A 114 6.33 -7.30 -23.72
C ASP A 114 7.76 -6.69 -23.73
N LYS A 115 7.91 -5.39 -23.55
CA LYS A 115 9.21 -4.73 -23.43
C LYS A 115 9.60 -4.59 -21.97
N PRO A 116 10.90 -4.58 -21.67
CA PRO A 116 11.38 -4.41 -20.31
C PRO A 116 11.27 -2.95 -19.86
N GLU A 117 11.01 -2.78 -18.56
CA GLU A 117 11.11 -1.52 -17.84
C GLU A 117 12.40 -1.47 -17.01
N ILE A 118 12.83 -0.24 -16.71
CA ILE A 118 13.75 0.01 -15.61
C ILE A 118 12.93 0.22 -14.35
N VAL A 119 13.20 -0.57 -13.31
CA VAL A 119 12.59 -0.45 -11.99
C VAL A 119 13.64 0.09 -11.03
N GLY A 120 13.29 1.15 -10.30
CA GLY A 120 14.20 1.79 -9.37
C GLY A 120 13.49 2.42 -8.20
N ASN A 121 14.23 2.75 -7.13
CA ASN A 121 13.72 3.41 -5.95
C ASN A 121 14.13 4.88 -5.94
N VAL A 122 13.14 5.78 -5.90
CA VAL A 122 13.36 7.23 -5.82
C VAL A 122 12.55 7.81 -4.67
N GLY A 123 13.25 8.34 -3.67
CA GLY A 123 12.60 8.95 -2.51
C GLY A 123 11.77 7.99 -1.66
N GLY A 124 12.16 6.72 -1.62
CA GLY A 124 11.46 5.67 -0.87
C GLY A 124 10.28 5.04 -1.60
N LYS A 125 10.05 5.41 -2.87
CA LYS A 125 8.99 4.88 -3.73
C LYS A 125 9.58 4.04 -4.85
N ILE A 126 8.86 3.03 -5.30
CA ILE A 126 9.25 2.26 -6.48
C ILE A 126 8.74 2.98 -7.73
N MET A 127 9.65 3.22 -8.66
CA MET A 127 9.40 3.85 -9.94
C MET A 127 9.66 2.85 -11.06
N ILE A 128 8.75 2.77 -12.03
CA ILE A 128 8.83 1.86 -13.17
C ILE A 128 8.81 2.71 -14.43
N TRP A 129 9.92 2.74 -15.16
CA TRP A 129 10.05 3.52 -16.40
C TRP A 129 10.05 2.60 -17.60
N PRO A 130 9.11 2.75 -18.55
CA PRO A 130 9.24 2.13 -19.86
C PRO A 130 10.56 2.54 -20.53
N LEU A 131 11.30 1.57 -21.06
CA LEU A 131 12.55 1.82 -21.77
C LEU A 131 12.29 1.76 -23.28
N GLU A 132 12.32 2.93 -23.92
CA GLU A 132 12.09 3.04 -25.36
C GLU A 132 13.37 3.51 -26.06
N LYS A 133 14.13 2.60 -26.63
CA LYS A 133 15.47 2.86 -27.17
C LYS A 133 16.37 3.53 -26.11
N ASP A 134 16.81 4.75 -26.35
CA ASP A 134 17.67 5.52 -25.46
C ASP A 134 16.89 6.52 -24.58
N GLN A 135 15.58 6.31 -24.35
CA GLN A 135 14.72 7.19 -23.58
C GLN A 135 13.97 6.44 -22.50
N LEU A 136 13.73 7.12 -21.39
CA LEU A 136 12.80 6.67 -20.38
C LEU A 136 11.44 7.31 -20.64
N GLY A 137 10.40 6.48 -20.69
CA GLY A 137 9.02 6.93 -20.76
C GLY A 137 8.53 7.55 -19.46
N THR A 138 7.25 7.93 -19.44
CA THR A 138 6.60 8.42 -18.22
C THR A 138 6.54 7.30 -17.18
N PRO A 139 7.06 7.50 -15.97
CA PRO A 139 7.11 6.45 -14.98
C PRO A 139 5.73 6.15 -14.38
N THR A 140 5.51 4.88 -14.06
CA THR A 140 4.50 4.45 -13.12
C THR A 140 5.10 4.48 -11.71
N GLU A 141 4.48 5.21 -10.81
CA GLU A 141 4.88 5.30 -9.41
C GLU A 141 4.08 4.31 -8.58
N LEU A 142 4.76 3.48 -7.80
CA LEU A 142 4.17 2.64 -6.76
C LEU A 142 4.52 3.26 -5.41
N ASP A 143 3.54 3.91 -4.81
CA ASP A 143 3.67 4.42 -3.45
C ASP A 143 3.36 3.29 -2.46
N ILE A 144 4.21 3.15 -1.46
CA ILE A 144 4.08 2.12 -0.43
C ILE A 144 3.34 2.59 0.83
N GLY A 145 2.89 3.84 0.86
CA GLY A 145 2.36 4.49 2.05
C GLY A 145 3.47 4.98 2.97
N ALA A 146 3.33 4.77 4.28
CA ALA A 146 4.33 5.17 5.26
C ALA A 146 5.59 4.28 5.18
N GLY A 147 6.75 4.87 5.39
CA GLY A 147 8.06 4.22 5.36
C GLY A 147 8.83 4.45 4.06
N ASN A 148 9.98 3.80 3.94
CA ASN A 148 10.82 3.86 2.75
C ASN A 148 11.18 2.45 2.31
N VAL A 149 11.03 2.15 1.03
CA VAL A 149 11.59 0.94 0.44
C VAL A 149 13.10 1.01 0.50
N VAL A 150 13.74 -0.03 0.99
CA VAL A 150 15.21 -0.15 1.01
C VAL A 150 15.72 -1.14 -0.02
N ALA A 151 14.89 -2.11 -0.42
CA ALA A 151 15.18 -3.10 -1.44
C ALA A 151 13.91 -3.46 -2.22
N SER A 152 14.08 -3.91 -3.44
CA SER A 152 13.02 -4.49 -4.27
C SER A 152 13.49 -5.78 -4.93
N VAL A 153 12.57 -6.68 -5.21
CA VAL A 153 12.83 -7.96 -5.87
C VAL A 153 11.77 -8.17 -6.95
N ILE A 154 12.17 -8.72 -8.08
CA ILE A 154 11.28 -9.04 -9.20
C ILE A 154 11.40 -10.52 -9.49
N GLU A 155 10.32 -11.29 -9.24
CA GLU A 155 10.29 -12.74 -9.42
C GLU A 155 8.83 -13.23 -9.46
N ASP A 156 8.56 -14.38 -10.05
CA ASP A 156 7.25 -15.02 -10.04
C ASP A 156 7.00 -15.66 -8.67
N LEU A 157 6.24 -14.98 -7.84
CA LEU A 157 5.98 -15.35 -6.44
C LEU A 157 4.70 -16.18 -6.27
N ASP A 158 3.78 -16.13 -7.24
CA ASP A 158 2.50 -16.84 -7.17
C ASP A 158 2.39 -18.05 -8.15
N GLY A 159 3.40 -18.24 -9.00
CA GLY A 159 3.49 -19.35 -9.94
C GLY A 159 2.63 -19.19 -11.19
N ASN A 160 2.23 -17.98 -11.53
CA ASN A 160 1.41 -17.68 -12.70
C ASN A 160 2.22 -17.52 -14.01
N GLY A 161 3.56 -17.52 -13.91
CA GLY A 161 4.50 -17.38 -15.02
C GLY A 161 4.78 -15.91 -15.41
N THR A 162 4.32 -14.94 -14.63
CA THR A 162 4.65 -13.53 -14.82
C THR A 162 5.45 -13.00 -13.62
N PRO A 163 6.39 -12.05 -13.82
CA PRO A 163 7.21 -11.54 -12.74
C PRO A 163 6.38 -10.58 -11.85
N ASP A 164 6.36 -10.86 -10.56
CA ASP A 164 5.77 -10.01 -9.54
C ASP A 164 6.80 -9.04 -8.99
N LEU A 165 6.33 -8.01 -8.29
CA LEU A 165 7.20 -7.03 -7.65
C LEU A 165 7.03 -7.09 -6.13
N MET A 166 8.15 -7.21 -5.43
CA MET A 166 8.23 -7.15 -3.98
C MET A 166 9.06 -5.94 -3.55
N GLY A 167 8.56 -5.16 -2.61
CA GLY A 167 9.29 -4.07 -1.95
C GLY A 167 9.47 -4.37 -0.46
N VAL A 168 10.62 -3.99 0.10
CA VAL A 168 10.98 -4.26 1.50
C VAL A 168 11.05 -2.97 2.29
N VAL A 169 10.31 -2.90 3.41
CA VAL A 169 10.25 -1.81 4.39
C VAL A 169 10.59 -2.37 5.77
N PRO A 170 11.87 -2.53 6.11
CA PRO A 170 12.36 -3.44 7.17
C PRO A 170 11.77 -3.24 8.56
N GLU A 171 11.47 -2.00 8.93
CA GLU A 171 11.03 -1.62 10.28
C GLU A 171 9.50 -1.53 10.43
N ASP A 172 8.75 -1.79 9.35
CA ASP A 172 7.29 -1.76 9.39
C ASP A 172 6.71 -3.07 9.98
N ALA A 173 5.52 -3.01 10.55
CA ALA A 173 4.80 -4.19 11.03
C ALA A 173 4.48 -5.20 9.91
N SER A 174 4.41 -4.72 8.69
CA SER A 174 4.30 -5.53 7.46
C SER A 174 5.47 -5.19 6.53
N PRO A 175 6.67 -5.71 6.77
CA PRO A 175 7.87 -5.26 6.08
C PRO A 175 7.94 -5.67 4.60
N VAL A 176 7.14 -6.64 4.18
CA VAL A 176 7.06 -7.09 2.79
C VAL A 176 5.80 -6.54 2.14
N ARG A 177 5.97 -5.89 0.99
CA ARG A 177 4.92 -5.36 0.12
C ARG A 177 5.00 -6.07 -1.22
N ILE A 178 3.90 -6.71 -1.68
CA ILE A 178 3.89 -7.48 -2.93
C ILE A 178 2.79 -6.94 -3.85
N TRP A 179 3.13 -6.74 -5.10
CA TRP A 179 2.21 -6.48 -6.20
C TRP A 179 2.30 -7.66 -7.16
N LEU A 180 1.26 -8.49 -7.18
CA LEU A 180 1.17 -9.60 -8.11
C LEU A 180 0.85 -9.08 -9.50
N SER A 181 1.58 -9.54 -10.49
CA SER A 181 1.31 -9.24 -11.88
C SER A 181 0.33 -10.25 -12.49
N SER A 182 -0.38 -9.82 -13.49
CA SER A 182 -1.23 -10.70 -14.31
C SER A 182 -1.33 -10.19 -15.73
N ARG A 183 -1.63 -11.09 -16.69
CA ARG A 183 -1.90 -10.67 -18.06
C ARG A 183 -3.36 -10.30 -18.25
N GLU A 184 -3.60 -9.12 -18.80
CA GLU A 184 -4.88 -8.64 -19.28
C GLU A 184 -4.80 -8.41 -20.79
N GLY A 185 -5.25 -9.39 -21.58
CA GLY A 185 -4.96 -9.44 -23.00
C GLY A 185 -3.45 -9.58 -23.24
N ASP A 186 -2.88 -8.66 -24.00
CA ASP A 186 -1.44 -8.63 -24.31
C ASP A 186 -0.61 -7.80 -23.31
N LYS A 187 -1.23 -7.29 -22.24
CA LYS A 187 -0.54 -6.40 -21.28
C LYS A 187 -0.35 -7.05 -19.92
N LEU A 188 0.79 -6.74 -19.30
CA LEU A 188 1.02 -7.00 -17.88
C LEU A 188 0.43 -5.87 -17.04
N VAL A 189 -0.24 -6.24 -15.95
CA VAL A 189 -0.86 -5.32 -15.01
C VAL A 189 -0.50 -5.75 -13.60
N LEU A 190 -0.04 -4.81 -12.78
CA LEU A 190 0.18 -5.02 -11.37
C LEU A 190 -1.12 -4.89 -10.60
N GLY A 191 -1.41 -5.86 -9.75
CA GLY A 191 -2.55 -5.84 -8.84
C GLY A 191 -2.38 -4.89 -7.66
N PRO A 192 -3.32 -4.91 -6.70
CA PRO A 192 -3.23 -4.12 -5.48
C PRO A 192 -2.07 -4.57 -4.61
N GLN A 193 -1.61 -3.68 -3.74
CA GLN A 193 -0.57 -3.99 -2.77
C GLN A 193 -1.08 -5.00 -1.74
N LEU A 194 -0.39 -6.11 -1.60
CA LEU A 194 -0.56 -7.08 -0.53
C LEU A 194 0.46 -6.79 0.57
N ARG A 195 0.03 -6.89 1.83
CA ARG A 195 0.85 -6.69 3.01
C ARG A 195 0.81 -7.92 3.89
N PHE A 196 1.97 -8.32 4.40
CA PHE A 196 2.10 -9.48 5.26
C PHE A 196 2.75 -9.07 6.57
N GLU A 197 2.08 -9.36 7.68
CA GLU A 197 2.63 -9.16 9.02
C GLU A 197 3.75 -10.16 9.27
N MET A 198 4.92 -9.65 9.68
CA MET A 198 6.07 -10.44 10.03
C MET A 198 7.04 -9.62 10.89
N PRO A 199 8.01 -10.27 11.59
CA PRO A 199 9.01 -9.54 12.34
C PRO A 199 9.82 -8.57 11.46
N PRO A 200 10.40 -7.50 12.04
CA PRO A 200 11.33 -6.62 11.31
C PRO A 200 12.44 -7.42 10.64
N LEU A 201 12.75 -7.05 9.39
CA LEU A 201 13.70 -7.77 8.54
C LEU A 201 15.07 -7.10 8.51
N ARG A 202 16.10 -7.89 8.27
CA ARG A 202 17.42 -7.41 7.90
C ARG A 202 17.65 -7.55 6.40
N GLU A 203 17.18 -8.66 5.82
CA GLU A 203 17.36 -9.00 4.41
C GLU A 203 16.12 -9.72 3.90
N ALA A 204 15.83 -9.58 2.60
CA ALA A 204 14.84 -10.37 1.89
C ALA A 204 15.36 -10.69 0.48
N GLU A 205 15.35 -11.97 0.11
CA GLU A 205 15.81 -12.50 -1.16
C GLU A 205 14.81 -13.54 -1.68
N THR A 206 14.92 -13.93 -2.93
CA THR A 206 14.08 -14.97 -3.52
C THR A 206 14.88 -16.23 -3.85
N VAL A 207 14.24 -17.38 -3.70
CA VAL A 207 14.83 -18.69 -3.94
C VAL A 207 13.89 -19.52 -4.80
N ARG A 208 14.33 -19.88 -6.00
CA ARG A 208 13.58 -20.81 -6.85
C ARG A 208 14.13 -22.23 -6.68
N LEU A 209 13.30 -23.11 -6.11
CA LEU A 209 13.66 -24.51 -5.99
C LEU A 209 13.47 -25.25 -7.33
N PRO A 210 14.32 -26.24 -7.66
CA PRO A 210 14.20 -27.03 -8.88
C PRO A 210 12.83 -27.71 -9.01
N GLY A 211 12.15 -27.50 -10.13
CA GLY A 211 10.83 -28.05 -10.41
C GLY A 211 9.65 -27.28 -9.83
N GLU A 212 9.88 -26.26 -9.01
CA GLU A 212 8.82 -25.37 -8.50
C GLU A 212 8.52 -24.27 -9.54
N LYS A 213 7.24 -23.93 -9.65
CA LYS A 213 6.80 -22.86 -10.55
C LYS A 213 7.06 -21.48 -9.97
N GLN A 214 6.85 -21.33 -8.67
CA GLN A 214 7.01 -20.06 -7.94
C GLN A 214 8.29 -20.04 -7.12
N ALA A 215 8.81 -18.85 -6.88
CA ALA A 215 9.91 -18.64 -5.97
C ALA A 215 9.44 -18.60 -4.50
N LEU A 216 10.31 -19.01 -3.60
CA LEU A 216 10.17 -18.78 -2.16
C LEU A 216 10.71 -17.40 -1.81
N ILE A 217 10.17 -16.78 -0.79
CA ILE A 217 10.68 -15.55 -0.19
C ILE A 217 11.55 -15.97 0.99
N GLY A 218 12.86 -15.73 0.87
CA GLY A 218 13.84 -15.91 1.95
C GLY A 218 14.02 -14.61 2.72
N THR A 219 13.96 -14.66 4.05
CA THR A 219 14.11 -13.48 4.91
C THR A 219 15.06 -13.76 6.04
N ILE A 220 15.79 -12.72 6.48
CA ILE A 220 16.54 -12.73 7.73
C ILE A 220 15.80 -11.85 8.74
N GLU A 221 15.22 -12.47 9.75
CA GLU A 221 14.53 -11.74 10.82
C GLU A 221 15.54 -11.03 11.73
N ARG A 222 15.34 -9.73 11.99
CA ARG A 222 16.28 -8.94 12.79
C ARG A 222 16.30 -9.34 14.27
N PRO A 223 15.16 -9.52 14.97
CA PRO A 223 15.17 -9.84 16.40
C PRO A 223 15.63 -11.26 16.71
N SER A 224 15.13 -12.22 15.93
CA SER A 224 15.34 -13.65 16.17
C SER A 224 16.60 -14.19 15.52
N LYS A 225 17.13 -13.49 14.50
CA LYS A 225 18.20 -13.94 13.59
C LYS A 225 17.84 -15.25 12.86
N ARG A 226 16.54 -15.52 12.68
CA ARG A 226 16.10 -16.68 11.89
C ARG A 226 16.20 -16.34 10.42
N ILE A 227 16.68 -17.30 9.66
CA ILE A 227 16.51 -17.35 8.21
C ILE A 227 15.22 -18.12 7.96
N VAL A 228 14.25 -17.53 7.27
CA VAL A 228 12.93 -18.11 7.05
C VAL A 228 12.64 -18.09 5.55
N PHE A 229 12.20 -19.22 5.01
CA PHE A 229 11.73 -19.35 3.63
C PHE A 229 10.23 -19.57 3.63
N SER A 230 9.51 -18.68 2.97
CA SER A 230 8.05 -18.67 2.90
C SER A 230 7.57 -18.80 1.46
N ARG A 231 6.46 -19.50 1.29
CA ARG A 231 5.72 -19.63 0.02
C ARG A 231 4.47 -18.79 0.06
N MET A 232 4.16 -18.09 -1.02
CA MET A 232 2.85 -17.49 -1.20
C MET A 232 1.82 -18.55 -1.57
N GLU A 233 0.72 -18.60 -0.84
CA GLU A 233 -0.36 -19.54 -1.07
C GLU A 233 -1.71 -18.87 -0.94
N LYS A 234 -2.69 -19.32 -1.74
CA LYS A 234 -4.09 -19.00 -1.52
C LYS A 234 -4.65 -19.91 -0.44
N ALA A 235 -5.33 -19.32 0.51
CA ALA A 235 -6.03 -20.03 1.57
C ALA A 235 -7.46 -19.51 1.69
N PRO A 236 -8.45 -20.35 2.00
CA PRO A 236 -9.78 -19.89 2.29
C PRO A 236 -9.76 -18.99 3.54
N ILE A 237 -10.56 -17.92 3.50
CA ILE A 237 -10.80 -17.10 4.68
C ILE A 237 -11.68 -17.92 5.63
N ALA A 238 -11.18 -18.18 6.85
CA ALA A 238 -11.89 -18.97 7.85
C ALA A 238 -13.24 -18.33 8.21
N GLY A 239 -14.24 -19.15 8.54
CA GLY A 239 -15.51 -18.69 9.10
C GLY A 239 -15.35 -18.04 10.48
N ALA A 240 -16.47 -17.73 11.16
CA ALA A 240 -16.47 -17.03 12.45
C ALA A 240 -15.47 -17.60 13.48
N GLY A 241 -14.77 -16.71 14.17
CA GLY A 241 -13.69 -17.01 15.13
C GLY A 241 -12.51 -16.08 14.91
N ASP A 242 -11.29 -16.55 15.06
CA ASP A 242 -10.07 -15.81 14.68
C ASP A 242 -10.04 -15.67 13.13
N ARG A 243 -10.76 -14.67 12.65
CA ARG A 243 -10.94 -14.45 11.23
C ARG A 243 -9.79 -13.65 10.66
N GLU A 244 -9.04 -14.29 9.81
CA GLU A 244 -8.05 -13.64 8.97
C GLU A 244 -8.75 -13.12 7.70
N ALA A 245 -8.69 -11.82 7.48
CA ALA A 245 -9.26 -11.17 6.29
C ALA A 245 -8.27 -11.19 5.12
N SER A 246 -8.80 -11.04 3.90
CA SER A 246 -7.98 -10.62 2.75
C SER A 246 -7.90 -9.09 2.73
N ILE A 247 -6.69 -8.56 2.80
CA ILE A 247 -6.46 -7.11 2.82
C ILE A 247 -5.70 -6.74 1.55
N GLN A 248 -6.33 -5.89 0.74
CA GLN A 248 -5.75 -5.31 -0.45
C GLN A 248 -5.67 -3.80 -0.25
N THR A 249 -4.53 -3.19 -0.51
CA THR A 249 -4.29 -1.78 -0.21
C THR A 249 -3.93 -1.00 -1.47
N TRP A 250 -4.45 0.21 -1.60
CA TRP A 250 -4.12 1.19 -2.63
C TRP A 250 -3.68 2.48 -1.98
N THR A 251 -2.68 3.13 -2.54
CA THR A 251 -2.23 4.45 -2.10
C THR A 251 -2.91 5.54 -2.93
N PHE A 252 -3.32 6.63 -2.27
CA PHE A 252 -3.87 7.78 -2.98
C PHE A 252 -2.78 8.50 -3.78
N LYS A 253 -3.14 9.05 -4.95
CA LYS A 253 -2.21 9.82 -5.80
C LYS A 253 -1.61 11.06 -5.12
N ASP A 254 -2.27 11.57 -4.10
CA ASP A 254 -1.81 12.69 -3.27
C ASP A 254 -1.78 12.27 -1.79
N PRO A 255 -0.80 11.45 -1.38
CA PRO A 255 -0.77 10.88 -0.04
C PRO A 255 -0.51 11.92 1.07
N GLN A 256 -0.02 13.10 0.72
CA GLN A 256 0.20 14.18 1.68
C GLN A 256 -1.08 14.97 2.00
N ASN A 257 -2.12 14.82 1.21
CA ASN A 257 -3.38 15.52 1.42
C ASN A 257 -4.19 14.90 2.56
N ARG A 258 -4.30 15.62 3.68
CA ARG A 258 -5.08 15.19 4.86
C ARG A 258 -6.56 15.60 4.82
N LYS A 259 -6.93 16.47 3.86
CA LYS A 259 -8.30 17.01 3.72
C LYS A 259 -9.04 16.39 2.52
N ARG A 260 -8.86 15.11 2.30
CA ARG A 260 -9.50 14.42 1.19
C ARG A 260 -10.94 14.08 1.52
N SER A 261 -11.85 14.35 0.58
CA SER A 261 -13.25 13.93 0.64
C SER A 261 -13.49 12.73 -0.23
N TYR A 262 -14.44 11.88 0.13
CA TYR A 262 -14.74 10.62 -0.52
C TYR A 262 -16.23 10.46 -0.81
N ALA A 263 -16.56 9.80 -1.90
CA ALA A 263 -17.90 9.28 -2.15
C ALA A 263 -17.80 7.84 -2.69
N VAL A 264 -18.68 6.99 -2.22
CA VAL A 264 -18.81 5.59 -2.66
C VAL A 264 -20.12 5.46 -3.40
N VAL A 265 -20.07 5.06 -4.67
CA VAL A 265 -21.23 5.08 -5.55
C VAL A 265 -21.04 4.11 -6.72
N ASP A 266 -22.09 3.47 -7.17
CA ASP A 266 -22.13 2.80 -8.48
C ASP A 266 -22.28 3.88 -9.57
N LEU A 267 -21.16 4.26 -10.20
CA LEU A 267 -21.09 5.39 -11.10
C LEU A 267 -21.54 5.05 -12.51
N ASP A 268 -21.26 3.83 -12.97
CA ASP A 268 -21.54 3.39 -14.34
C ASP A 268 -22.75 2.45 -14.46
N GLY A 269 -23.37 2.09 -13.34
CA GLY A 269 -24.59 1.28 -13.30
C GLY A 269 -24.31 -0.23 -13.47
N ASP A 270 -23.09 -0.67 -13.19
CA ASP A 270 -22.70 -2.07 -13.30
C ASP A 270 -23.01 -2.90 -12.03
N GLY A 271 -23.59 -2.27 -11.01
CA GLY A 271 -23.99 -2.88 -9.74
C GLY A 271 -22.85 -2.93 -8.71
N ARG A 272 -21.66 -2.38 -9.01
CA ARG A 272 -20.51 -2.31 -8.13
C ARG A 272 -20.27 -0.90 -7.61
N GLN A 273 -19.69 -0.80 -6.42
CA GLN A 273 -19.45 0.49 -5.78
C GLN A 273 -18.05 1.01 -6.09
N ASP A 274 -17.97 2.09 -6.86
CA ASP A 274 -16.73 2.81 -7.15
C ASP A 274 -16.36 3.75 -6.00
N LEU A 275 -15.08 4.15 -5.92
CA LEU A 275 -14.59 5.16 -5.00
C LEU A 275 -14.19 6.43 -5.74
N LEU A 276 -14.81 7.53 -5.37
CA LEU A 276 -14.39 8.88 -5.75
C LEU A 276 -13.57 9.50 -4.61
N ALA A 277 -12.47 10.16 -4.96
CA ALA A 277 -11.65 10.89 -4.01
C ALA A 277 -11.20 12.24 -4.58
N THR A 278 -11.24 13.30 -3.77
CA THR A 278 -10.72 14.61 -4.18
C THR A 278 -9.19 14.60 -4.19
N ASN A 279 -8.58 15.23 -5.21
CA ASN A 279 -7.14 15.46 -5.32
C ASN A 279 -6.89 16.95 -5.51
N THR A 280 -6.55 17.65 -4.42
CA THR A 280 -6.34 19.10 -4.44
C THR A 280 -5.04 19.50 -5.14
N ALA A 281 -4.02 18.65 -5.12
CA ALA A 281 -2.75 18.92 -5.78
C ALA A 281 -2.89 19.02 -7.31
N GLU A 282 -3.82 18.25 -7.89
CA GLU A 282 -4.07 18.21 -9.33
C GLU A 282 -5.36 18.92 -9.75
N ASN A 283 -6.11 19.50 -8.82
CA ASN A 283 -7.45 20.09 -9.05
C ASN A 283 -8.36 19.11 -9.81
N ALA A 284 -8.50 17.91 -9.27
CA ALA A 284 -9.17 16.81 -9.94
C ALA A 284 -9.97 15.93 -8.96
N VAL A 285 -10.90 15.18 -9.51
CA VAL A 285 -11.51 14.01 -8.87
C VAL A 285 -10.81 12.77 -9.41
N MET A 286 -10.44 11.88 -8.53
CA MET A 286 -9.89 10.57 -8.86
C MET A 286 -10.98 9.52 -8.71
N LEU A 287 -11.25 8.77 -9.77
CA LEU A 287 -12.20 7.68 -9.80
C LEU A 287 -11.44 6.35 -9.77
N TYR A 288 -11.66 5.58 -8.74
CA TYR A 288 -11.19 4.19 -8.61
C TYR A 288 -12.37 3.26 -8.92
N ARG A 289 -12.38 2.69 -10.13
CA ARG A 289 -13.45 1.77 -10.54
C ARG A 289 -13.26 0.41 -9.89
N GLN A 290 -14.34 -0.13 -9.36
CA GLN A 290 -14.34 -1.48 -8.83
C GLN A 290 -14.44 -2.52 -9.95
N ARG A 291 -13.61 -3.56 -9.90
CA ARG A 291 -13.62 -4.71 -10.82
C ARG A 291 -13.97 -6.01 -10.12
N ALA A 292 -14.80 -6.80 -10.78
CA ALA A 292 -15.21 -8.10 -10.26
C ALA A 292 -14.00 -8.97 -9.90
N GLY A 293 -13.88 -9.37 -8.62
CA GLY A 293 -12.82 -10.25 -8.14
C GLY A 293 -11.41 -9.64 -8.04
N LYS A 294 -11.20 -8.39 -8.53
CA LYS A 294 -9.87 -7.76 -8.57
C LYS A 294 -9.69 -6.59 -7.59
N GLY A 295 -10.78 -6.07 -7.03
CA GLY A 295 -10.76 -4.84 -6.22
C GLY A 295 -10.91 -3.59 -7.09
N PHE A 296 -10.05 -2.59 -6.90
CA PHE A 296 -10.13 -1.32 -7.60
C PHE A 296 -9.02 -1.18 -8.65
N ASP A 297 -9.37 -0.60 -9.81
CA ASP A 297 -8.42 -0.24 -10.85
C ASP A 297 -7.53 0.94 -10.43
N SER A 298 -6.46 1.18 -11.21
CA SER A 298 -5.70 2.43 -11.14
C SER A 298 -6.63 3.63 -11.36
N PRO A 299 -6.43 4.74 -10.62
CA PRO A 299 -7.36 5.85 -10.66
C PRO A 299 -7.40 6.57 -12.02
N GLU A 300 -8.60 6.81 -12.50
CA GLU A 300 -8.87 7.72 -13.59
C GLU A 300 -8.96 9.16 -13.07
N ARG A 301 -8.34 10.11 -13.77
CA ARG A 301 -8.29 11.52 -13.37
C ARG A 301 -9.28 12.36 -14.17
N PHE A 302 -10.15 13.10 -13.48
CA PHE A 302 -11.10 14.03 -14.08
C PHE A 302 -10.85 15.45 -13.59
N PRO A 303 -10.49 16.40 -14.47
CA PRO A 303 -10.28 17.81 -14.09
C PRO A 303 -11.54 18.41 -13.47
N ALA A 304 -11.35 19.20 -12.40
CA ALA A 304 -12.44 19.78 -11.63
C ALA A 304 -12.07 21.18 -11.09
N LEU A 305 -12.82 21.67 -10.09
CA LEU A 305 -12.57 22.93 -9.42
C LEU A 305 -11.26 22.92 -8.65
N ALA A 306 -10.67 24.08 -8.45
CA ALA A 306 -9.46 24.23 -7.65
C ALA A 306 -9.76 24.01 -6.16
N ASP A 307 -8.81 23.37 -5.46
CA ASP A 307 -8.89 23.11 -4.01
C ASP A 307 -10.24 22.50 -3.58
N LEU A 308 -10.57 21.33 -4.16
CA LEU A 308 -11.81 20.63 -3.85
C LEU A 308 -11.89 20.26 -2.36
N ASP A 309 -12.94 20.74 -1.68
CA ASP A 309 -13.20 20.46 -0.26
C ASP A 309 -14.13 19.27 -0.05
N ALA A 310 -15.09 19.04 -0.97
CA ALA A 310 -16.05 17.96 -0.82
C ALA A 310 -16.47 17.36 -2.16
N VAL A 311 -16.77 16.04 -2.13
CA VAL A 311 -17.42 15.28 -3.21
C VAL A 311 -18.61 14.51 -2.64
N ALA A 312 -19.72 14.49 -3.37
CA ALA A 312 -20.88 13.63 -3.11
C ALA A 312 -21.40 13.09 -4.44
N ALA A 313 -22.01 11.91 -4.42
CA ALA A 313 -22.49 11.31 -5.66
C ALA A 313 -23.80 10.53 -5.46
N LEU A 314 -24.64 10.56 -6.49
CA LEU A 314 -25.83 9.73 -6.65
C LEU A 314 -25.56 8.67 -7.71
N PRO A 315 -25.96 7.42 -7.51
CA PRO A 315 -25.81 6.38 -8.51
C PRO A 315 -26.66 6.64 -9.77
N ALA A 316 -26.29 5.99 -10.85
CA ALA A 316 -27.15 5.89 -12.02
C ALA A 316 -28.45 5.16 -11.64
N ALA A 317 -29.59 5.71 -12.00
CA ALA A 317 -30.89 5.12 -11.71
C ALA A 317 -31.94 5.52 -12.75
N ASP A 318 -32.89 4.63 -13.04
CA ASP A 318 -34.04 4.88 -13.94
C ASP A 318 -33.64 5.41 -15.33
N GLY A 319 -32.52 4.92 -15.87
CA GLY A 319 -31.99 5.35 -17.18
C GLY A 319 -31.38 6.78 -17.17
N LYS A 320 -31.20 7.38 -16.00
CA LYS A 320 -30.49 8.66 -15.83
C LYS A 320 -29.03 8.41 -15.45
N PRO A 321 -28.09 9.26 -15.93
CA PRO A 321 -26.69 9.17 -15.55
C PRO A 321 -26.52 9.41 -14.06
N ALA A 322 -25.44 8.87 -13.49
CA ALA A 322 -25.01 9.21 -12.16
C ALA A 322 -24.71 10.73 -12.05
N GLN A 323 -24.87 11.28 -10.88
CA GLN A 323 -24.61 12.71 -10.64
C GLN A 323 -23.53 12.85 -9.58
N VAL A 324 -22.51 13.63 -9.90
CA VAL A 324 -21.42 13.96 -8.97
C VAL A 324 -21.52 15.44 -8.61
N PHE A 325 -21.45 15.74 -7.34
CA PHE A 325 -21.44 17.11 -6.81
C PHE A 325 -20.09 17.42 -6.21
N LEU A 326 -19.56 18.57 -6.55
CA LEU A 326 -18.22 19.02 -6.17
C LEU A 326 -18.30 20.39 -5.52
N LEU A 327 -17.60 20.57 -4.41
CA LEU A 327 -17.57 21.83 -3.69
C LEU A 327 -16.13 22.35 -3.60
N SER A 328 -15.95 23.62 -3.92
CA SER A 328 -14.74 24.40 -3.68
C SER A 328 -15.08 25.67 -2.91
N GLU A 329 -14.63 25.75 -1.67
CA GLU A 329 -14.74 26.99 -0.86
C GLU A 329 -13.90 28.11 -1.49
N LYS A 330 -12.72 27.79 -2.04
CA LYS A 330 -11.81 28.74 -2.66
C LYS A 330 -12.42 29.42 -3.88
N GLU A 331 -13.11 28.67 -4.74
CA GLU A 331 -13.79 29.24 -5.90
C GLU A 331 -15.22 29.74 -5.56
N GLY A 332 -15.72 29.42 -4.36
CA GLY A 332 -17.09 29.76 -3.95
C GLY A 332 -18.16 29.02 -4.76
N VAL A 333 -17.85 27.81 -5.25
CA VAL A 333 -18.71 27.08 -6.20
C VAL A 333 -19.13 25.73 -5.62
N LEU A 334 -20.45 25.46 -5.72
CA LEU A 334 -21.01 24.12 -5.73
C LEU A 334 -21.32 23.77 -7.18
N GLY A 335 -20.71 22.69 -7.67
CA GLY A 335 -20.88 22.25 -9.06
C GLY A 335 -21.57 20.89 -9.15
N ARG A 336 -22.38 20.68 -10.19
CA ARG A 336 -22.98 19.39 -10.56
C ARG A 336 -22.35 18.87 -11.83
N CYS A 337 -21.96 17.61 -11.85
CA CYS A 337 -21.45 16.89 -13.01
C CYS A 337 -22.40 15.74 -13.35
N ASP A 338 -22.60 15.48 -14.63
CA ASP A 338 -23.18 14.23 -15.12
C ASP A 338 -22.02 13.22 -15.26
N ALA A 339 -22.24 11.96 -14.87
CA ALA A 339 -21.21 10.93 -14.85
C ALA A 339 -21.76 9.58 -15.35
N GLY A 340 -20.88 8.72 -15.87
CA GLY A 340 -21.23 7.40 -16.40
C GLY A 340 -20.00 6.62 -16.85
N THR A 341 -20.20 5.71 -17.82
CA THR A 341 -19.13 4.88 -18.39
C THR A 341 -17.98 5.69 -18.99
N ASP A 342 -18.27 6.86 -19.56
CA ASP A 342 -17.29 7.73 -20.22
C ASP A 342 -16.55 8.63 -19.22
N GLY A 343 -16.88 8.54 -17.92
CA GLY A 343 -16.26 9.29 -16.85
C GLY A 343 -17.13 10.43 -16.29
N ILE A 344 -16.48 11.46 -15.75
CA ILE A 344 -17.11 12.58 -15.03
C ILE A 344 -16.93 13.87 -15.85
N GLY A 345 -18.04 14.50 -16.20
CA GLY A 345 -18.03 15.79 -16.89
C GLY A 345 -17.54 16.95 -16.00
N PHE A 346 -17.19 18.08 -16.62
CA PHE A 346 -16.80 19.28 -15.88
C PHE A 346 -18.01 19.87 -15.12
N PRO A 347 -17.85 20.37 -13.84
CA PRO A 347 -18.94 20.82 -13.01
C PRO A 347 -19.67 22.05 -13.54
N LYS A 348 -20.99 21.99 -13.58
CA LYS A 348 -21.90 23.13 -13.83
C LYS A 348 -22.32 23.76 -12.50
N PRO A 349 -22.20 25.09 -12.33
CA PRO A 349 -22.53 25.73 -11.05
C PRO A 349 -23.99 25.52 -10.64
N VAL A 350 -24.22 25.08 -9.41
CA VAL A 350 -25.53 25.03 -8.76
C VAL A 350 -25.80 26.41 -8.15
N PRO A 351 -26.96 27.05 -8.40
CA PRO A 351 -27.25 28.37 -7.87
C PRO A 351 -27.33 28.35 -6.33
N LEU A 352 -26.61 29.26 -5.68
CA LEU A 352 -26.64 29.48 -4.24
C LEU A 352 -27.06 30.93 -3.95
N ALA A 353 -27.38 31.24 -2.72
CA ALA A 353 -27.72 32.64 -2.31
C ALA A 353 -26.56 33.60 -2.63
N SER A 354 -26.88 34.77 -3.14
CA SER A 354 -25.89 35.78 -3.53
C SER A 354 -25.01 36.17 -2.34
N GLY A 355 -23.69 36.18 -2.54
CA GLY A 355 -22.69 36.51 -1.51
C GLY A 355 -22.34 35.38 -0.53
N ALA A 356 -23.00 34.24 -0.60
CA ALA A 356 -22.71 33.11 0.26
C ALA A 356 -21.71 32.15 -0.39
N SER A 357 -20.65 31.77 0.35
CA SER A 357 -19.67 30.77 -0.08
C SER A 357 -20.01 29.41 0.50
N PRO A 358 -20.07 28.31 -0.30
CA PRO A 358 -20.26 26.96 0.22
C PRO A 358 -19.00 26.49 0.95
N VAL A 359 -19.17 25.86 2.13
CA VAL A 359 -18.06 25.41 2.98
C VAL A 359 -18.08 23.92 3.28
N SER A 360 -19.25 23.29 3.24
CA SER A 360 -19.39 21.83 3.38
C SER A 360 -20.67 21.34 2.72
N MET A 361 -20.70 20.08 2.31
CA MET A 361 -21.88 19.41 1.80
C MET A 361 -21.86 17.92 2.13
N ASN A 362 -23.04 17.35 2.32
CA ASN A 362 -23.27 15.92 2.37
C ASN A 362 -24.53 15.56 1.59
N LEU A 363 -24.53 14.40 0.98
CA LEU A 363 -25.72 13.77 0.44
C LEU A 363 -26.46 13.08 1.59
N VAL A 364 -27.71 13.41 1.78
CA VAL A 364 -28.57 12.82 2.80
C VAL A 364 -29.90 12.38 2.19
N THR A 365 -30.58 11.43 2.80
CA THR A 365 -31.99 11.16 2.48
C THR A 365 -32.83 12.02 3.40
N PHE A 366 -33.43 13.06 2.87
CA PHE A 366 -34.33 13.95 3.63
C PHE A 366 -35.78 13.65 3.30
N ASN A 367 -36.53 13.14 4.27
CA ASN A 367 -37.93 12.71 4.12
C ASN A 367 -38.13 11.81 2.88
N GLY A 368 -37.27 10.81 2.71
CA GLY A 368 -37.30 9.85 1.60
C GLY A 368 -36.75 10.35 0.26
N THR A 369 -36.25 11.58 0.20
CA THR A 369 -35.71 12.16 -1.04
C THR A 369 -34.20 12.42 -0.94
N PRO A 370 -33.38 11.97 -1.92
CA PRO A 370 -31.97 12.32 -1.99
C PRO A 370 -31.79 13.83 -2.08
N THR A 371 -31.08 14.40 -1.11
CA THR A 371 -30.94 15.84 -0.93
C THR A 371 -29.49 16.18 -0.58
N LEU A 372 -28.94 17.20 -1.19
CA LEU A 372 -27.67 17.81 -0.73
C LEU A 372 -27.96 18.76 0.42
N ALA A 373 -27.40 18.47 1.55
CA ALA A 373 -27.35 19.39 2.68
C ALA A 373 -26.05 20.22 2.54
N VAL A 374 -26.18 21.48 2.17
CA VAL A 374 -25.07 22.39 1.87
C VAL A 374 -24.99 23.48 2.92
N VAL A 375 -23.84 23.63 3.57
CA VAL A 375 -23.60 24.75 4.45
C VAL A 375 -22.89 25.85 3.68
N THR A 376 -23.48 27.04 3.73
CA THR A 376 -22.90 28.26 3.16
C THR A 376 -22.54 29.24 4.27
N LYS A 377 -21.56 30.11 3.99
CA LYS A 377 -21.03 31.12 4.91
C LYS A 377 -21.11 32.50 4.28
N ASP A 378 -21.62 33.46 5.06
CA ASP A 378 -21.58 34.87 4.75
C ASP A 378 -21.06 35.65 6.00
N GLY A 379 -19.80 36.08 5.93
CA GLY A 379 -19.09 36.61 7.08
C GLY A 379 -18.92 35.59 8.21
N ARG A 380 -19.64 35.78 9.33
CA ARG A 380 -19.65 34.81 10.46
C ARG A 380 -20.95 34.01 10.54
N ASN A 381 -21.90 34.29 9.66
CA ASN A 381 -23.19 33.63 9.66
C ASN A 381 -23.17 32.41 8.73
N TYR A 382 -23.75 31.34 9.20
CA TYR A 382 -23.84 30.08 8.46
C TYR A 382 -25.30 29.76 8.20
N THR A 383 -25.55 29.20 7.01
CA THR A 383 -26.89 28.79 6.58
C THR A 383 -26.81 27.39 6.03
N LEU A 384 -27.68 26.50 6.50
CA LEU A 384 -27.90 25.19 5.91
C LEU A 384 -28.94 25.30 4.79
N THR A 385 -28.61 24.89 3.61
CA THR A 385 -29.48 24.84 2.43
C THR A 385 -29.68 23.41 1.96
N LEU A 386 -30.91 22.99 1.84
CA LEU A 386 -31.33 21.71 1.28
C LEU A 386 -31.58 21.87 -0.20
N VAL A 387 -30.78 21.21 -1.01
CA VAL A 387 -30.82 21.23 -2.48
C VAL A 387 -31.27 19.85 -2.96
N PRO A 388 -32.42 19.72 -3.67
CA PRO A 388 -32.82 18.43 -4.24
C PRO A 388 -31.71 17.88 -5.13
N ALA A 389 -31.24 16.65 -4.85
CA ALA A 389 -30.08 16.10 -5.55
C ALA A 389 -30.43 15.42 -6.89
N THR A 390 -31.71 15.20 -7.20
CA THR A 390 -32.15 14.46 -8.38
C THR A 390 -32.62 15.39 -9.52
N GLY A 391 -32.19 15.04 -10.75
CA GLY A 391 -32.64 15.72 -11.97
C GLY A 391 -32.20 17.19 -12.04
N GLU A 392 -33.00 18.02 -12.73
CA GLU A 392 -32.73 19.45 -12.91
C GLU A 392 -33.19 20.30 -11.69
N ALA A 393 -33.80 19.71 -10.67
CA ALA A 393 -34.30 20.44 -9.53
C ALA A 393 -33.17 21.12 -8.71
N ALA A 394 -31.97 20.56 -8.72
CA ALA A 394 -30.79 21.16 -8.12
C ALA A 394 -30.42 22.53 -8.75
N MET A 395 -30.74 22.70 -10.04
CA MET A 395 -30.38 23.90 -10.83
C MET A 395 -31.38 25.04 -10.72
N ASP A 396 -32.49 24.88 -9.96
CA ASP A 396 -33.48 25.91 -9.72
C ASP A 396 -33.51 26.27 -8.23
N ALA A 397 -33.00 27.47 -7.88
CA ALA A 397 -32.94 27.97 -6.51
C ALA A 397 -34.34 28.07 -5.81
N LYS A 398 -35.42 28.05 -6.55
CA LYS A 398 -36.78 28.03 -5.97
C LYS A 398 -37.12 26.73 -5.26
N ASN A 399 -36.43 25.68 -5.59
CA ASN A 399 -36.59 24.36 -4.95
C ASN A 399 -35.74 24.20 -3.70
N HIS A 400 -34.90 25.20 -3.38
CA HIS A 400 -34.00 25.12 -2.24
C HIS A 400 -34.73 25.62 -0.96
N ARG A 401 -34.46 24.89 0.16
CA ARG A 401 -34.96 25.26 1.48
C ARG A 401 -33.78 25.59 2.38
N SER A 402 -33.86 26.70 3.13
CA SER A 402 -32.74 27.14 3.93
C SER A 402 -33.14 27.43 5.36
N VAL A 403 -32.19 27.24 6.28
CA VAL A 403 -32.33 27.61 7.70
C VAL A 403 -31.00 28.18 8.21
N SER A 404 -31.09 29.21 9.04
CA SER A 404 -29.90 29.79 9.67
C SER A 404 -29.35 28.89 10.75
N LEU A 405 -28.04 28.66 10.73
CA LEU A 405 -27.27 27.99 11.80
C LEU A 405 -26.67 29.02 12.77
N GLY A 406 -26.91 30.31 12.55
CA GLY A 406 -26.35 31.39 13.36
C GLY A 406 -24.88 31.69 13.07
N SER A 407 -24.24 32.34 14.05
CA SER A 407 -22.83 32.71 13.96
C SER A 407 -21.96 31.61 14.58
N LEU A 408 -21.11 30.92 13.75
CA LEU A 408 -20.24 29.87 14.21
C LEU A 408 -18.77 30.32 14.18
N SER A 409 -17.98 29.80 15.10
CA SER A 409 -16.54 30.10 15.18
C SER A 409 -15.68 29.25 14.23
N ARG A 410 -16.23 28.16 13.70
CA ARG A 410 -15.62 27.23 12.70
C ARG A 410 -16.70 26.78 11.74
N SER A 411 -16.26 26.40 10.53
CA SER A 411 -17.14 25.81 9.53
C SER A 411 -17.54 24.39 9.94
N PRO A 412 -18.82 24.01 9.77
CA PRO A 412 -19.24 22.61 9.83
C PRO A 412 -18.52 21.77 8.79
N GLU A 413 -18.20 20.51 9.15
CA GLU A 413 -17.48 19.59 8.25
C GLU A 413 -18.39 18.49 7.69
N SER A 414 -19.42 18.10 8.41
CA SER A 414 -20.30 17.02 7.99
C SER A 414 -21.73 17.17 8.52
N ILE A 415 -22.65 16.54 7.78
CA ILE A 415 -24.09 16.55 8.10
C ILE A 415 -24.58 15.09 7.95
N LEU A 416 -25.31 14.59 8.95
CA LEU A 416 -25.96 13.29 8.94
C LEU A 416 -27.47 13.48 8.97
N GLY A 417 -28.21 12.78 8.09
CA GLY A 417 -29.66 12.70 8.12
C GLY A 417 -30.12 11.45 8.86
N VAL A 418 -30.98 11.60 9.87
CA VAL A 418 -31.54 10.50 10.66
C VAL A 418 -32.83 10.94 11.36
N ASP A 419 -33.82 10.07 11.46
CA ASP A 419 -35.02 10.28 12.29
C ASP A 419 -34.68 9.85 13.73
N VAL A 420 -34.17 10.78 14.55
CA VAL A 420 -33.64 10.43 15.88
C VAL A 420 -34.71 10.23 16.95
N ASP A 421 -35.93 10.72 16.73
CA ASP A 421 -37.04 10.58 17.68
C ASP A 421 -38.18 9.68 17.18
N HIS A 422 -37.98 9.08 15.99
CA HIS A 422 -38.91 8.13 15.37
C HIS A 422 -40.31 8.72 15.07
N GLU A 423 -40.37 10.02 14.78
CA GLU A 423 -41.62 10.68 14.38
C GLU A 423 -41.92 10.57 12.87
N GLY A 424 -41.01 10.00 12.09
CA GLY A 424 -41.16 9.77 10.64
C GLY A 424 -40.60 10.92 9.77
N HIS A 425 -39.94 11.92 10.35
CA HIS A 425 -39.27 12.99 9.66
C HIS A 425 -37.76 12.93 9.88
N THR A 426 -36.98 13.28 8.85
CA THR A 426 -35.52 13.28 8.95
C THR A 426 -35.03 14.51 9.71
N ASP A 427 -34.30 14.28 10.79
CA ASP A 427 -33.49 15.30 11.46
C ASP A 427 -32.10 15.38 10.81
N LEU A 428 -31.50 16.57 10.82
CA LEU A 428 -30.16 16.80 10.29
C LEU A 428 -29.22 17.15 11.43
N LEU A 429 -28.21 16.31 11.65
CA LEU A 429 -27.17 16.51 12.64
C LEU A 429 -25.98 17.19 11.98
N VAL A 430 -25.69 18.44 12.33
CA VAL A 430 -24.63 19.26 11.76
C VAL A 430 -23.43 19.24 12.70
N PHE A 431 -22.33 18.67 12.26
CA PHE A 431 -21.10 18.49 13.04
C PHE A 431 -20.08 19.57 12.70
N THR A 432 -19.59 20.25 13.72
CA THR A 432 -18.52 21.25 13.61
C THR A 432 -17.35 20.80 14.49
N PRO A 433 -16.09 20.78 13.99
CA PRO A 433 -14.94 20.32 14.76
C PRO A 433 -14.80 21.04 16.09
N ASP A 434 -14.61 20.29 17.16
CA ASP A 434 -14.45 20.78 18.56
C ASP A 434 -15.60 21.66 19.06
N LYS A 435 -16.77 21.57 18.42
CA LYS A 435 -17.98 22.31 18.82
C LYS A 435 -19.14 21.35 19.02
N PRO A 436 -20.10 21.75 19.88
CA PRO A 436 -21.35 21.05 20.02
C PRO A 436 -22.07 20.90 18.67
N MET A 437 -22.63 19.71 18.41
CA MET A 437 -23.51 19.45 17.28
C MET A 437 -24.75 20.34 17.31
N ILE A 438 -25.20 20.77 16.14
CA ILE A 438 -26.50 21.46 15.95
C ILE A 438 -27.43 20.43 15.30
N MET A 439 -28.67 20.32 15.82
CA MET A 439 -29.73 19.52 15.21
C MET A 439 -30.71 20.45 14.48
N VAL A 440 -31.05 20.11 13.23
CA VAL A 440 -32.05 20.83 12.44
C VAL A 440 -33.23 19.90 12.22
N ARG A 441 -34.43 20.33 12.59
CA ARG A 441 -35.65 19.54 12.51
C ARG A 441 -36.71 20.26 11.67
N GLU A 442 -37.55 19.49 11.01
CA GLU A 442 -38.76 20.00 10.40
C GLU A 442 -39.89 20.07 11.45
N VAL A 443 -40.50 21.23 11.62
CA VAL A 443 -41.58 21.43 12.55
C VAL A 443 -42.79 21.97 11.79
N THR A 444 -43.92 21.30 11.91
CA THR A 444 -45.17 21.78 11.31
C THR A 444 -45.94 22.62 12.32
N ASP A 445 -46.29 23.84 11.95
CA ASP A 445 -47.07 24.74 12.79
C ASP A 445 -48.55 24.34 12.83
N LYS A 446 -49.34 25.06 13.64
CA LYS A 446 -50.79 24.81 13.80
C LYS A 446 -51.60 25.04 12.52
N ASP A 447 -51.05 25.76 11.56
CA ASP A 447 -51.67 26.07 10.28
C ASP A 447 -51.23 25.10 9.17
N GLY A 448 -50.44 24.04 9.54
CA GLY A 448 -49.98 23.04 8.62
C GLY A 448 -48.79 23.44 7.76
N LYS A 449 -48.10 24.55 8.10
CA LYS A 449 -46.92 25.04 7.41
C LYS A 449 -45.67 24.44 8.07
N SER A 450 -44.87 23.73 7.26
CA SER A 450 -43.61 23.16 7.70
C SER A 450 -42.46 24.17 7.57
N GLU A 451 -41.66 24.30 8.64
CA GLU A 451 -40.42 25.09 8.65
C GLU A 451 -39.29 24.33 9.30
N LEU A 452 -38.05 24.65 8.91
CA LEU A 452 -36.84 24.07 9.51
C LEU A 452 -36.44 24.90 10.75
N LYS A 453 -36.20 24.22 11.88
CA LYS A 453 -35.74 24.84 13.13
C LYS A 453 -34.43 24.22 13.61
N THR A 454 -33.59 25.03 14.18
CA THR A 454 -32.32 24.63 14.81
C THR A 454 -32.49 24.43 16.31
N LEU A 455 -31.89 23.36 16.83
CA LEU A 455 -31.69 23.10 18.25
C LEU A 455 -30.20 23.09 18.55
N GLU A 456 -29.76 23.88 19.50
CA GLU A 456 -28.39 23.90 19.99
C GLU A 456 -28.24 23.00 21.23
N SER A 457 -27.02 22.77 21.69
CA SER A 457 -26.73 21.94 22.87
C SER A 457 -27.50 22.37 24.15
N LYS A 458 -27.79 23.65 24.29
CA LYS A 458 -28.58 24.19 25.41
C LYS A 458 -30.08 23.80 25.38
N ASP A 459 -30.57 23.44 24.19
CA ASP A 459 -31.97 23.09 23.95
C ASP A 459 -32.21 21.58 24.08
N MET A 460 -31.13 20.80 24.24
CA MET A 460 -31.16 19.32 24.29
C MET A 460 -30.69 18.79 25.63
N GLY A 461 -31.58 18.13 26.38
CA GLY A 461 -31.21 17.41 27.59
C GLY A 461 -30.20 16.28 27.30
N GLN A 462 -29.37 15.96 28.30
CA GLN A 462 -28.39 14.88 28.22
C GLN A 462 -27.41 14.99 27.01
N PHE A 463 -27.11 16.21 26.56
CA PHE A 463 -26.25 16.50 25.42
C PHE A 463 -24.86 15.80 25.50
N GLY A 464 -24.35 15.58 26.72
CA GLY A 464 -23.08 14.86 26.94
C GLY A 464 -23.02 13.46 26.30
N LEU A 465 -24.17 12.84 26.00
CA LEU A 465 -24.22 11.55 25.31
C LEU A 465 -23.79 11.61 23.84
N VAL A 466 -24.00 12.75 23.19
CA VAL A 466 -23.69 13.01 21.77
C VAL A 466 -22.51 13.97 21.59
N GLN A 467 -21.88 14.41 22.67
CA GLN A 467 -20.82 15.43 22.61
C GLN A 467 -19.61 15.00 21.75
N ALA A 468 -19.30 13.70 21.74
CA ALA A 468 -18.20 13.15 20.93
C ALA A 468 -18.60 12.82 19.49
N ALA A 469 -19.88 12.96 19.12
CA ALA A 469 -20.39 12.60 17.82
C ALA A 469 -19.83 13.50 16.71
N ASN A 470 -19.46 12.90 15.60
CA ASN A 470 -18.98 13.57 14.38
C ASN A 470 -19.30 12.67 13.16
N GLY A 471 -19.06 13.17 11.94
CA GLY A 471 -19.44 12.47 10.72
C GLY A 471 -18.71 11.15 10.45
N ARG A 472 -17.69 10.78 11.21
CA ARG A 472 -16.91 9.56 11.04
C ARG A 472 -17.28 8.47 12.04
N ASN A 473 -17.58 8.88 13.28
CA ASN A 473 -17.89 7.97 14.38
C ASN A 473 -19.39 7.76 14.61
N THR A 474 -20.22 8.21 13.66
CA THR A 474 -21.68 8.06 13.69
C THR A 474 -22.18 7.18 12.55
N ALA A 475 -23.22 6.40 12.82
CA ALA A 475 -23.98 5.62 11.84
C ALA A 475 -25.45 5.53 12.27
N VAL A 476 -26.29 4.96 11.42
CA VAL A 476 -27.72 4.79 11.68
C VAL A 476 -28.05 3.30 11.56
N PHE A 477 -28.62 2.72 12.62
CA PHE A 477 -28.95 1.29 12.63
C PHE A 477 -30.04 0.94 13.64
N ASP A 478 -30.95 0.04 13.24
CA ASP A 478 -31.98 -0.52 14.10
C ASP A 478 -31.41 -1.59 15.04
N VAL A 479 -30.94 -1.16 16.22
CA VAL A 479 -30.35 -2.09 17.20
C VAL A 479 -31.35 -2.94 17.95
N LEU A 480 -32.64 -2.54 17.93
CA LEU A 480 -33.71 -3.29 18.61
C LEU A 480 -34.41 -4.29 17.67
N GLY A 481 -34.37 -4.06 16.36
CA GLY A 481 -35.04 -4.87 15.35
C GLY A 481 -36.55 -4.58 15.30
N ASP A 482 -36.95 -3.35 15.64
CA ASP A 482 -38.34 -2.90 15.67
C ASP A 482 -38.71 -2.03 14.44
N GLY A 483 -37.79 -1.91 13.47
CA GLY A 483 -37.96 -1.14 12.25
C GLY A 483 -37.65 0.34 12.42
N LYS A 484 -37.12 0.77 13.57
CA LYS A 484 -36.76 2.16 13.89
C LYS A 484 -35.26 2.22 14.19
N ALA A 485 -34.56 3.01 13.41
CA ALA A 485 -33.11 3.08 13.52
C ALA A 485 -32.65 4.12 14.55
N GLU A 486 -31.71 3.74 15.39
CA GLU A 486 -31.03 4.61 16.34
C GLU A 486 -29.78 5.26 15.75
N LEU A 487 -29.38 6.39 16.34
CA LEU A 487 -28.08 6.99 16.12
C LEU A 487 -27.01 6.20 16.86
N LEU A 488 -26.08 5.61 16.14
CA LEU A 488 -24.87 5.01 16.72
C LEU A 488 -23.79 6.07 16.89
N VAL A 489 -23.10 6.04 18.03
CA VAL A 489 -21.91 6.86 18.30
C VAL A 489 -20.80 5.96 18.86
N ALA A 490 -19.70 5.83 18.11
CA ALA A 490 -18.49 5.15 18.57
C ALA A 490 -17.59 6.15 19.29
N ASP A 491 -17.16 5.82 20.51
CA ASP A 491 -16.24 6.63 21.30
C ASP A 491 -15.47 5.73 22.27
N ARG A 492 -14.19 6.02 22.48
CA ARG A 492 -13.33 5.21 23.33
C ARG A 492 -13.43 3.71 22.95
N ASN A 493 -13.84 2.87 23.90
CA ASN A 493 -13.98 1.41 23.69
C ASN A 493 -15.44 0.94 23.58
N TYR A 494 -16.36 1.82 23.21
CA TYR A 494 -17.78 1.47 23.11
C TYR A 494 -18.47 2.06 21.88
N VAL A 495 -19.59 1.46 21.51
CA VAL A 495 -20.59 2.04 20.61
C VAL A 495 -21.89 2.20 21.39
N ARG A 496 -22.49 3.38 21.35
CA ARG A 496 -23.80 3.68 21.93
C ARG A 496 -24.84 3.85 20.85
N ALA A 497 -26.00 3.22 21.03
CA ALA A 497 -27.20 3.51 20.29
C ALA A 497 -28.04 4.48 21.08
N LEU A 498 -28.36 5.61 20.46
CA LEU A 498 -29.00 6.76 21.08
C LEU A 498 -30.28 7.13 20.34
N ARG A 499 -31.27 7.61 21.08
CA ARG A 499 -32.52 8.18 20.59
C ARG A 499 -32.75 9.54 21.22
N TYR A 500 -33.39 10.43 20.52
CA TYR A 500 -33.84 11.71 21.06
C TYR A 500 -35.29 11.60 21.49
N ASP A 501 -35.63 11.90 22.74
CA ASP A 501 -36.99 11.96 23.23
C ASP A 501 -37.48 13.44 23.14
N ALA A 502 -38.26 13.72 22.11
CA ALA A 502 -38.79 15.04 21.83
C ALA A 502 -40.00 15.38 22.71
N ALA A 503 -40.71 14.40 23.22
CA ALA A 503 -41.94 14.54 24.01
C ALA A 503 -41.90 13.75 25.32
N PRO A 504 -40.94 14.00 26.21
CA PRO A 504 -40.79 13.27 27.45
C PRO A 504 -41.98 13.51 28.40
N PRO A 505 -42.15 12.71 29.47
CA PRO A 505 -43.16 12.91 30.47
C PRO A 505 -43.13 14.30 31.10
N ALA A 506 -44.27 14.84 31.55
CA ALA A 506 -44.41 16.16 32.14
C ALA A 506 -43.40 16.36 33.29
N GLY A 507 -42.66 17.46 33.21
CA GLY A 507 -41.59 17.80 34.16
C GLY A 507 -40.17 17.38 33.75
N THR A 508 -40.01 16.73 32.60
CA THR A 508 -38.72 16.37 32.02
C THR A 508 -38.50 17.15 30.72
N SER A 509 -37.29 17.63 30.47
CA SER A 509 -36.95 18.31 29.20
C SER A 509 -36.65 17.30 28.09
N PRO A 510 -36.95 17.62 26.83
CA PRO A 510 -36.53 16.85 25.68
C PRO A 510 -35.02 16.59 25.70
N GLY A 511 -34.60 15.39 25.31
CA GLY A 511 -33.18 15.09 25.39
C GLY A 511 -32.80 13.67 24.91
N TRP A 512 -31.51 13.43 24.88
CA TRP A 512 -30.91 12.19 24.43
C TRP A 512 -31.04 11.08 25.48
N GLN A 513 -31.26 9.85 24.99
CA GLN A 513 -31.37 8.67 25.83
C GLN A 513 -30.51 7.54 25.23
N VAL A 514 -29.88 6.76 26.13
CA VAL A 514 -29.15 5.54 25.72
C VAL A 514 -30.17 4.40 25.58
N VAL A 515 -30.29 3.91 24.35
CA VAL A 515 -31.10 2.70 24.03
C VAL A 515 -30.28 1.46 24.32
N LYS A 516 -29.02 1.43 23.85
CA LYS A 516 -28.09 0.32 24.04
C LYS A 516 -26.65 0.80 24.08
N GLN A 517 -25.79 0.06 24.75
CA GLN A 517 -24.33 0.24 24.68
C GLN A 517 -23.68 -1.14 24.58
N PHE A 518 -22.70 -1.26 23.72
CA PHE A 518 -21.86 -2.45 23.61
C PHE A 518 -20.39 -2.03 23.56
N ASN A 519 -19.57 -2.77 24.30
CA ASN A 519 -18.17 -2.44 24.51
C ASN A 519 -17.26 -3.38 23.72
N ALA A 520 -16.13 -2.87 23.28
CA ALA A 520 -15.02 -3.71 22.86
C ALA A 520 -14.48 -4.49 24.07
N ASP A 521 -14.00 -5.71 23.84
CA ASP A 521 -13.40 -6.54 24.88
C ASP A 521 -12.08 -5.93 25.39
N ALA A 522 -11.36 -5.24 24.51
CA ALA A 522 -10.14 -4.53 24.85
C ALA A 522 -10.44 -3.16 25.48
N SER A 523 -10.00 -2.96 26.71
CA SER A 523 -10.21 -1.71 27.44
C SER A 523 -9.44 -0.51 26.87
N ASP A 524 -8.38 -0.77 26.11
CA ASP A 524 -7.51 0.23 25.45
C ASP A 524 -7.98 0.59 24.01
N ALA A 525 -9.06 -0.03 23.52
CA ALA A 525 -9.60 0.28 22.21
C ALA A 525 -9.99 1.76 22.08
N LYS A 526 -9.70 2.34 20.91
CA LYS A 526 -10.06 3.72 20.54
C LYS A 526 -10.84 3.72 19.24
N LEU A 527 -12.14 3.55 19.37
CA LEU A 527 -13.06 3.49 18.24
C LEU A 527 -13.29 4.89 17.69
N THR A 528 -12.81 5.15 16.48
CA THR A 528 -12.82 6.49 15.84
C THR A 528 -13.75 6.59 14.64
N CYS A 529 -14.21 5.46 14.11
CA CYS A 529 -15.17 5.40 13.02
C CYS A 529 -16.08 4.19 13.17
N VAL A 530 -17.26 4.24 12.55
CA VAL A 530 -18.28 3.19 12.65
C VAL A 530 -19.05 3.06 11.34
N SER A 531 -19.44 1.84 10.98
CA SER A 531 -20.30 1.53 9.84
C SER A 531 -21.22 0.35 10.16
N VAL A 532 -22.24 0.15 9.35
CA VAL A 532 -23.19 -0.95 9.48
C VAL A 532 -22.93 -1.98 8.38
N MET A 533 -22.80 -3.24 8.74
CA MET A 533 -22.51 -4.36 7.85
C MET A 533 -23.59 -5.45 8.00
N GLY A 534 -24.64 -5.36 7.21
CA GLY A 534 -25.80 -6.26 7.34
C GLY A 534 -26.46 -6.11 8.70
N ASP A 535 -26.46 -7.18 9.51
CA ASP A 535 -27.00 -7.20 10.88
C ASP A 535 -25.95 -6.92 11.97
N ARG A 536 -24.77 -6.43 11.59
CA ARG A 536 -23.64 -6.16 12.46
C ARG A 536 -23.20 -4.71 12.41
N VAL A 537 -22.50 -4.27 13.44
CA VAL A 537 -21.86 -2.97 13.53
C VAL A 537 -20.35 -3.17 13.55
N VAL A 538 -19.65 -2.45 12.70
CA VAL A 538 -18.19 -2.49 12.61
C VAL A 538 -17.62 -1.14 13.02
N ALA A 539 -16.64 -1.16 13.92
CA ALA A 539 -15.94 0.07 14.35
C ALA A 539 -14.43 -0.08 14.14
N GLY A 540 -13.79 0.99 13.71
CA GLY A 540 -12.34 1.02 13.53
C GLY A 540 -11.62 1.48 14.78
N ASP A 541 -10.73 0.64 15.31
CA ASP A 541 -9.79 0.95 16.38
C ASP A 541 -8.49 1.45 15.77
N ARG A 542 -8.38 2.79 15.67
CA ARG A 542 -7.31 3.48 14.96
C ARG A 542 -5.92 3.24 15.56
N GLU A 543 -5.84 3.20 16.89
CA GLU A 543 -4.55 3.09 17.58
C GLU A 543 -3.96 1.68 17.47
N ASN A 544 -4.83 0.68 17.49
CA ASN A 544 -4.42 -0.72 17.46
C ASN A 544 -4.49 -1.35 16.06
N GLY A 545 -4.91 -0.60 15.03
CA GLY A 545 -4.94 -1.07 13.64
C GLY A 545 -5.87 -2.26 13.43
N ARG A 546 -7.05 -2.27 14.06
CA ARG A 546 -8.01 -3.38 13.95
C ARG A 546 -9.44 -2.90 13.79
N LEU A 547 -10.27 -3.75 13.21
CA LEU A 547 -11.73 -3.57 13.14
C LEU A 547 -12.39 -4.42 14.23
N VAL A 548 -13.27 -3.81 14.99
CA VAL A 548 -14.06 -4.47 16.03
C VAL A 548 -15.48 -4.67 15.49
N VAL A 549 -15.94 -5.90 15.43
CA VAL A 549 -17.26 -6.27 14.92
C VAL A 549 -18.17 -6.61 16.10
N PHE A 550 -19.29 -5.91 16.18
CA PHE A 550 -20.34 -6.17 17.16
C PHE A 550 -21.53 -6.85 16.49
N GLY A 551 -22.11 -7.81 17.17
CA GLY A 551 -23.28 -8.54 16.72
C GLY A 551 -24.09 -9.07 17.89
N ARG A 552 -25.23 -9.70 17.60
CA ARG A 552 -26.09 -10.33 18.60
C ARG A 552 -25.59 -11.74 18.89
N ASP A 553 -25.56 -12.13 20.16
CA ASP A 553 -25.36 -13.53 20.56
C ASP A 553 -26.66 -14.37 20.42
N ASP A 554 -26.57 -15.65 20.72
CA ASP A 554 -27.71 -16.59 20.64
C ASP A 554 -28.90 -16.20 21.55
N LYS A 555 -28.67 -15.28 22.50
CA LYS A 555 -29.70 -14.73 23.39
C LYS A 555 -30.21 -13.36 22.93
N GLY A 556 -29.70 -12.86 21.79
CA GLY A 556 -30.03 -11.53 21.25
C GLY A 556 -29.32 -10.37 21.92
N ASN A 557 -28.31 -10.62 22.78
CA ASN A 557 -27.54 -9.55 23.40
C ASN A 557 -26.42 -9.08 22.47
N TRP A 558 -26.24 -7.76 22.38
CA TRP A 558 -25.13 -7.15 21.66
C TRP A 558 -23.81 -7.34 22.40
N LYS A 559 -22.81 -7.83 21.70
CA LYS A 559 -21.42 -7.98 22.18
C LYS A 559 -20.42 -7.90 21.02
N GLN A 560 -19.16 -7.78 21.33
CA GLN A 560 -18.11 -8.04 20.35
C GLN A 560 -18.17 -9.52 19.93
N VAL A 561 -18.25 -9.76 18.63
CA VAL A 561 -18.29 -11.11 18.05
C VAL A 561 -17.03 -11.46 17.27
N GLU A 562 -16.27 -10.45 16.86
CA GLU A 562 -15.11 -10.64 16.02
C GLU A 562 -14.13 -9.44 16.11
N THR A 563 -12.85 -9.73 15.94
CA THR A 563 -11.80 -8.74 15.69
C THR A 563 -11.09 -9.08 14.38
N ILE A 564 -10.83 -8.09 13.56
CA ILE A 564 -10.12 -8.24 12.29
C ILE A 564 -8.89 -7.36 12.36
N GLU A 565 -7.71 -7.96 12.41
CA GLU A 565 -6.46 -7.24 12.40
C GLU A 565 -6.19 -6.67 11.00
N VAL A 566 -5.83 -5.38 10.94
CA VAL A 566 -5.41 -4.67 9.73
C VAL A 566 -4.10 -3.93 10.07
N PRO A 567 -2.99 -4.65 10.17
CA PRO A 567 -1.75 -4.14 10.72
C PRO A 567 -1.24 -2.89 10.00
N GLY A 568 -0.79 -1.91 10.79
CA GLY A 568 -0.23 -0.66 10.26
C GLY A 568 -1.23 0.28 9.59
N PHE A 569 -2.52 -0.02 9.61
CA PHE A 569 -3.54 0.81 8.97
C PHE A 569 -4.23 1.75 9.98
N LYS A 570 -4.23 3.04 9.70
CA LYS A 570 -4.84 4.07 10.54
C LYS A 570 -6.20 4.48 10.00
N PHE A 571 -7.26 3.93 10.59
CA PHE A 571 -8.63 4.18 10.16
C PHE A 571 -9.06 5.64 10.39
N ASN A 572 -9.50 6.30 9.32
CA ASN A 572 -10.19 7.59 9.37
C ASN A 572 -11.69 7.43 9.17
N GLN A 573 -12.07 6.54 8.25
CA GLN A 573 -13.45 6.25 7.90
C GLN A 573 -13.56 4.81 7.40
N ILE A 574 -14.71 4.20 7.55
CA ILE A 574 -15.01 2.87 7.01
C ILE A 574 -16.38 2.87 6.34
N PHE A 575 -16.49 2.12 5.27
CA PHE A 575 -17.74 1.83 4.58
C PHE A 575 -17.91 0.31 4.52
N ALA A 576 -19.08 -0.19 4.90
CA ALA A 576 -19.41 -1.59 4.72
C ALA A 576 -20.33 -1.75 3.51
N GLY A 577 -20.09 -2.81 2.71
CA GLY A 577 -20.85 -3.04 1.48
C GLY A 577 -20.26 -4.19 0.65
N LYS A 578 -20.71 -4.34 -0.58
CA LYS A 578 -20.25 -5.36 -1.53
C LYS A 578 -19.11 -4.83 -2.39
N PHE A 579 -17.93 -4.61 -1.80
CA PHE A 579 -16.76 -4.06 -2.50
C PHE A 579 -15.85 -5.12 -3.15
N GLY A 580 -16.06 -6.41 -2.87
CA GLY A 580 -15.22 -7.49 -3.42
C GLY A 580 -15.55 -7.89 -4.85
N GLY A 581 -16.57 -7.32 -5.47
CA GLY A 581 -17.08 -7.73 -6.78
C GLY A 581 -17.87 -9.05 -6.75
N ASP A 582 -18.25 -9.48 -5.56
CA ASP A 582 -19.12 -10.62 -5.27
C ASP A 582 -20.27 -10.19 -4.34
N ASP A 583 -21.14 -11.12 -3.97
CA ASP A 583 -22.28 -10.84 -3.09
C ASP A 583 -21.93 -10.77 -1.60
N ASN A 584 -20.66 -10.99 -1.25
CA ASN A 584 -20.22 -10.98 0.14
C ASN A 584 -20.02 -9.55 0.65
N GLN A 585 -20.35 -9.35 1.92
CA GLN A 585 -20.04 -8.11 2.61
C GLN A 585 -18.53 -7.98 2.80
N SER A 586 -18.02 -6.78 2.58
CA SER A 586 -16.64 -6.39 2.77
C SER A 586 -16.57 -4.98 3.34
N ILE A 587 -15.38 -4.55 3.74
CA ILE A 587 -15.19 -3.23 4.34
C ILE A 587 -14.17 -2.47 3.49
N LEU A 588 -14.57 -1.29 3.03
CA LEU A 588 -13.67 -0.32 2.45
C LEU A 588 -13.20 0.62 3.58
N ALA A 589 -11.94 0.48 3.97
CA ALA A 589 -11.31 1.27 5.01
C ALA A 589 -10.51 2.41 4.39
N ILE A 590 -10.73 3.64 4.85
CA ILE A 590 -10.01 4.82 4.40
C ILE A 590 -9.00 5.22 5.48
N GLY A 591 -7.75 5.37 5.11
CA GLY A 591 -6.65 5.84 5.94
C GLY A 591 -6.23 7.28 5.62
N ASP A 592 -5.05 7.68 6.11
CA ASP A 592 -4.49 9.02 5.88
C ASP A 592 -3.98 9.19 4.44
N ASP A 593 -3.29 8.19 3.92
CA ASP A 593 -2.58 8.19 2.62
C ASP A 593 -3.02 7.06 1.69
N SER A 594 -3.83 6.14 2.17
CA SER A 594 -4.21 4.91 1.49
C SER A 594 -5.63 4.49 1.84
N PHE A 595 -6.18 3.57 1.06
CA PHE A 595 -7.42 2.87 1.40
C PHE A 595 -7.22 1.37 1.25
N ALA A 596 -7.99 0.58 1.98
CA ALA A 596 -7.89 -0.86 1.97
C ALA A 596 -9.26 -1.51 1.78
N LEU A 597 -9.29 -2.53 0.95
CA LEU A 597 -10.43 -3.46 0.85
C LEU A 597 -10.17 -4.64 1.77
N VAL A 598 -11.01 -4.79 2.79
CA VAL A 598 -10.99 -5.89 3.75
C VAL A 598 -12.11 -6.87 3.39
N ARG A 599 -11.74 -8.00 2.78
CA ARG A 599 -12.68 -9.05 2.39
C ARG A 599 -12.78 -10.08 3.51
N LEU A 600 -14.01 -10.45 3.86
CA LEU A 600 -14.33 -11.34 4.96
C LEU A 600 -14.75 -12.76 4.51
N ALA A 601 -14.75 -13.00 3.20
CA ALA A 601 -15.08 -14.28 2.60
C ALA A 601 -14.27 -14.52 1.32
N GLY A 602 -14.20 -15.77 0.86
CA GLY A 602 -13.46 -16.18 -0.31
C GLY A 602 -12.05 -16.66 0.05
N GLU A 603 -11.05 -16.28 -0.74
CA GLU A 603 -9.65 -16.65 -0.55
C GLU A 603 -8.79 -15.42 -0.22
N ARG A 604 -7.71 -15.66 0.51
CA ARG A 604 -6.65 -14.68 0.77
C ARG A 604 -5.29 -15.25 0.41
N TRP A 605 -4.37 -14.36 0.08
CA TRP A 605 -2.97 -14.70 0.04
C TRP A 605 -2.38 -14.76 1.45
N LYS A 606 -1.55 -15.73 1.71
CA LYS A 606 -0.74 -15.85 2.94
C LYS A 606 0.68 -16.26 2.60
N LEU A 607 1.60 -15.95 3.50
CA LEU A 607 2.95 -16.49 3.51
C LEU A 607 2.99 -17.69 4.44
N THR A 608 3.32 -18.86 3.89
CA THR A 608 3.45 -20.10 4.67
C THR A 608 4.92 -20.45 4.80
N GLU A 609 5.41 -20.55 6.03
CA GLU A 609 6.78 -20.99 6.30
C GLU A 609 6.99 -22.43 5.74
N VAL A 610 7.96 -22.58 4.86
CA VAL A 610 8.35 -23.88 4.27
C VAL A 610 9.54 -24.45 5.01
N ALA A 611 10.52 -23.60 5.31
CA ALA A 611 11.74 -23.97 5.99
C ALA A 611 12.29 -22.79 6.80
N SER A 612 12.99 -23.09 7.87
CA SER A 612 13.73 -22.07 8.62
C SER A 612 14.99 -22.63 9.22
N TRP A 613 15.93 -21.73 9.49
CA TRP A 613 17.20 -22.02 10.14
C TRP A 613 17.54 -20.92 11.13
N ARG A 614 18.19 -21.27 12.20
CA ARG A 614 18.78 -20.34 13.16
C ARG A 614 20.12 -20.90 13.64
N SER A 615 21.15 -20.06 13.58
CA SER A 615 22.43 -20.38 14.19
C SER A 615 22.37 -20.27 15.71
N ASP A 616 23.04 -21.17 16.43
CA ASP A 616 23.19 -21.08 17.88
C ASP A 616 24.31 -20.10 18.31
N GLU A 617 25.09 -19.61 17.33
CA GLU A 617 26.21 -18.70 17.60
C GLU A 617 25.73 -17.27 17.86
N PRO A 618 25.90 -16.73 19.08
CA PRO A 618 25.28 -15.47 19.48
C PRO A 618 25.88 -14.23 18.78
N ARG A 619 27.08 -14.34 18.23
CA ARG A 619 27.79 -13.23 17.57
C ARG A 619 27.45 -13.08 16.09
N ARG A 620 26.64 -13.98 15.54
CA ARG A 620 26.21 -13.93 14.14
C ARG A 620 25.47 -12.64 13.82
N VAL A 621 25.82 -12.08 12.68
CA VAL A 621 25.15 -10.93 12.05
C VAL A 621 24.97 -11.24 10.57
N GLU A 622 24.06 -12.18 10.29
CA GLU A 622 23.72 -12.55 8.94
C GLU A 622 23.11 -11.33 8.23
N HIS A 623 23.58 -11.02 7.02
CA HIS A 623 23.21 -9.80 6.31
C HIS A 623 22.96 -10.00 4.81
N GLU A 624 23.27 -11.17 4.28
CA GLU A 624 23.13 -11.47 2.86
C GLU A 624 22.83 -12.95 2.69
N LEU A 625 21.92 -13.29 1.77
CA LEU A 625 21.63 -14.65 1.33
C LEU A 625 22.07 -14.81 -0.12
N VAL A 626 22.89 -15.82 -0.39
CA VAL A 626 23.38 -16.16 -1.72
C VAL A 626 22.88 -17.56 -2.09
N VAL A 627 22.23 -17.69 -3.23
CA VAL A 627 21.47 -18.90 -3.59
C VAL A 627 22.07 -19.56 -4.83
N GLY A 628 22.22 -20.90 -4.80
CA GLY A 628 22.66 -21.72 -5.92
C GLY A 628 23.15 -23.08 -5.47
N ASP A 629 23.43 -24.03 -6.40
CA ASP A 629 23.94 -25.36 -6.09
C ASP A 629 25.47 -25.31 -5.97
N VAL A 630 26.00 -25.00 -4.80
CA VAL A 630 27.46 -24.87 -4.58
C VAL A 630 28.19 -26.19 -4.38
N ASN A 631 27.46 -27.29 -4.20
CA ASN A 631 28.04 -28.61 -3.93
C ASN A 631 27.82 -29.62 -5.09
N GLY A 632 27.01 -29.27 -6.09
CA GLY A 632 26.73 -30.09 -7.28
C GLY A 632 25.85 -31.32 -7.02
N ASP A 633 24.98 -31.25 -6.00
CA ASP A 633 24.06 -32.34 -5.66
C ASP A 633 22.70 -32.23 -6.35
N GLY A 634 22.47 -31.15 -7.10
CA GLY A 634 21.23 -30.84 -7.81
C GLY A 634 20.15 -30.21 -6.96
N PHE A 635 20.44 -29.88 -5.70
CA PHE A 635 19.55 -29.12 -4.84
C PHE A 635 20.10 -27.72 -4.63
N VAL A 636 19.22 -26.79 -4.27
CA VAL A 636 19.63 -25.42 -3.99
C VAL A 636 20.28 -25.35 -2.61
N ASP A 637 21.43 -24.72 -2.55
CA ASP A 637 22.09 -24.30 -1.34
C ASP A 637 21.84 -22.80 -1.08
N VAL A 638 21.87 -22.42 0.17
CA VAL A 638 21.78 -21.04 0.63
C VAL A 638 23.03 -20.73 1.44
N THR A 639 23.85 -19.84 0.93
CA THR A 639 25.00 -19.31 1.66
C THR A 639 24.60 -18.03 2.38
N ALA A 640 24.55 -18.09 3.70
CA ALA A 640 24.34 -16.92 4.53
C ALA A 640 25.69 -16.26 4.85
N LEU A 641 25.85 -14.99 4.48
CA LEU A 641 27.03 -14.21 4.81
C LEU A 641 26.85 -13.52 6.16
N ASP A 642 27.85 -13.67 7.03
CA ASP A 642 27.85 -13.20 8.40
C ASP A 642 28.97 -12.19 8.64
N ALA A 643 28.59 -10.93 8.91
CA ALA A 643 29.50 -9.86 9.26
C ALA A 643 30.03 -9.94 10.71
N GLY A 644 29.31 -10.61 11.59
CA GLY A 644 29.67 -10.74 13.02
C GLY A 644 30.98 -11.51 13.22
N GLU A 645 31.12 -12.63 12.54
CA GLU A 645 32.30 -13.51 12.59
C GLU A 645 33.06 -13.58 11.24
N GLN A 646 32.61 -12.82 10.22
CA GLN A 646 33.16 -12.79 8.85
C GLN A 646 33.22 -14.18 8.21
N MET A 647 32.09 -14.85 8.24
CA MET A 647 31.91 -16.22 7.81
C MET A 647 30.92 -16.34 6.65
N ALA A 648 31.02 -17.43 5.93
CA ALA A 648 29.99 -17.96 5.07
C ALA A 648 29.46 -19.26 5.65
N GLU A 649 28.13 -19.35 5.89
CA GLU A 649 27.44 -20.55 6.34
C GLU A 649 26.60 -21.08 5.22
N ILE A 650 26.82 -22.32 4.81
CA ILE A 650 26.13 -23.00 3.73
C ILE A 650 25.05 -23.91 4.31
N LEU A 651 23.83 -23.66 3.94
CA LEU A 651 22.64 -24.46 4.25
C LEU A 651 22.14 -25.11 2.95
N SER A 652 21.77 -26.37 2.98
CA SER A 652 21.28 -27.09 1.80
C SER A 652 19.81 -27.46 1.93
N PHE A 653 19.03 -27.22 0.86
CA PHE A 653 17.69 -27.78 0.76
C PHE A 653 17.77 -29.28 0.42
N SER A 654 16.98 -30.07 1.13
CA SER A 654 16.81 -31.50 0.80
C SER A 654 15.68 -31.68 -0.22
N GLN A 655 15.60 -32.87 -0.82
CA GLN A 655 14.49 -33.25 -1.69
C GLN A 655 13.09 -33.09 -1.06
N ALA A 656 13.00 -33.12 0.27
CA ALA A 656 11.76 -32.88 1.01
C ALA A 656 11.52 -31.40 1.31
N GLY A 657 12.28 -30.46 0.72
CA GLY A 657 12.17 -29.02 0.97
C GLY A 657 12.62 -28.58 2.36
N LYS A 658 13.33 -29.42 3.12
CA LYS A 658 13.85 -29.07 4.45
C LYS A 658 15.25 -28.49 4.33
N LEU A 659 15.49 -27.41 5.04
CA LEU A 659 16.79 -26.77 5.15
C LEU A 659 17.65 -27.49 6.19
N ARG A 660 18.91 -27.75 5.84
CA ARG A 660 19.88 -28.43 6.71
C ARG A 660 21.20 -27.69 6.68
N TYR A 661 21.89 -27.72 7.83
CA TYR A 661 23.26 -27.24 7.91
C TYR A 661 24.17 -28.12 7.02
N GLY A 662 24.92 -27.48 6.16
CA GLY A 662 25.95 -28.10 5.33
C GLY A 662 27.34 -27.90 5.94
N THR A 663 27.84 -26.67 5.91
CA THR A 663 29.14 -26.29 6.45
C THR A 663 29.20 -24.79 6.72
N ALA A 664 30.25 -24.38 7.43
CA ALA A 664 30.57 -22.96 7.57
C ALA A 664 32.10 -22.79 7.54
N PHE A 665 32.56 -21.67 6.99
CA PHE A 665 33.97 -21.35 6.97
C PHE A 665 34.18 -19.84 7.18
N LYS A 666 35.33 -19.49 7.78
CA LYS A 666 35.74 -18.10 7.90
C LYS A 666 36.30 -17.62 6.57
N VAL A 667 35.78 -16.49 6.08
CA VAL A 667 36.28 -15.84 4.87
C VAL A 667 37.60 -15.10 5.18
N PHE A 668 37.72 -14.59 6.41
CA PHE A 668 38.94 -14.01 6.93
C PHE A 668 39.36 -14.73 8.22
N GLU A 669 40.64 -15.04 8.37
CA GLU A 669 41.18 -15.72 9.55
C GLU A 669 41.03 -14.92 10.84
N THR A 670 41.09 -13.60 10.72
CA THR A 670 40.88 -12.65 11.84
C THR A 670 39.87 -11.60 11.46
N LYS A 671 39.13 -11.10 12.44
CA LYS A 671 38.21 -9.98 12.19
C LYS A 671 39.01 -8.74 11.81
N ILE A 672 38.89 -8.34 10.52
CA ILE A 672 39.69 -7.24 9.94
C ILE A 672 39.05 -5.88 10.24
N PHE A 673 37.71 -5.84 10.35
CA PHE A 673 36.95 -4.62 10.57
C PHE A 673 36.18 -4.70 11.89
N SER A 674 36.06 -3.57 12.58
CA SER A 674 35.32 -3.40 13.81
C SER A 674 34.22 -2.37 13.66
N GLY A 675 33.19 -2.43 14.52
CA GLY A 675 32.03 -1.54 14.46
C GLY A 675 32.37 -0.06 14.27
N GLY A 676 31.62 0.59 13.38
CA GLY A 676 31.80 1.99 13.01
C GLY A 676 32.64 2.23 11.76
N GLU A 677 33.18 1.20 11.12
CA GLU A 677 33.87 1.35 9.85
C GLU A 677 32.91 1.13 8.65
N PRO A 678 33.09 1.84 7.50
CA PRO A 678 32.26 1.66 6.31
C PRO A 678 32.29 0.25 5.71
N LYS A 679 33.22 -0.60 6.15
CA LYS A 679 33.44 -1.98 5.69
C LYS A 679 33.05 -3.04 6.72
N GLU A 680 32.12 -2.70 7.58
CA GLU A 680 31.67 -3.59 8.67
C GLU A 680 31.02 -4.88 8.15
N PHE A 681 30.32 -4.79 7.02
CA PHE A 681 29.64 -5.92 6.40
C PHE A 681 30.52 -6.56 5.32
N GLU A 682 31.52 -7.37 5.75
CA GLU A 682 32.42 -8.12 4.88
C GLU A 682 32.36 -9.63 5.20
N PRO A 683 32.29 -10.52 4.16
CA PRO A 683 32.14 -10.21 2.74
C PRO A 683 30.83 -9.49 2.44
N SER A 684 30.85 -8.53 1.53
CA SER A 684 29.72 -7.61 1.33
C SER A 684 28.59 -8.20 0.49
N MET A 685 28.90 -9.14 -0.38
CA MET A 685 27.97 -9.73 -1.35
C MET A 685 28.53 -11.04 -1.85
N GLY A 686 27.64 -11.90 -2.32
CA GLY A 686 28.01 -13.12 -3.04
C GLY A 686 27.15 -13.35 -4.26
N LEU A 687 27.59 -14.28 -5.10
CA LEU A 687 26.81 -14.87 -6.19
C LEU A 687 27.25 -16.31 -6.45
N VAL A 688 26.36 -17.11 -7.01
CA VAL A 688 26.62 -18.49 -7.42
C VAL A 688 26.40 -18.59 -8.93
N THR A 689 27.42 -18.97 -9.67
CA THR A 689 27.37 -19.10 -11.12
C THR A 689 28.61 -19.83 -11.63
N ASP A 690 28.57 -20.50 -12.79
CA ASP A 690 29.74 -21.09 -13.44
C ASP A 690 30.67 -19.99 -13.95
N LEU A 691 31.61 -19.57 -13.10
CA LEU A 691 32.66 -18.62 -13.48
C LEU A 691 33.91 -19.29 -14.04
N THR A 692 34.09 -20.56 -13.82
CA THR A 692 35.24 -21.30 -14.35
C THR A 692 35.01 -21.89 -15.75
N GLY A 693 33.76 -21.92 -16.22
CA GLY A 693 33.36 -22.45 -17.53
C GLY A 693 33.42 -23.96 -17.59
N ASP A 694 33.31 -24.65 -16.46
CA ASP A 694 33.39 -26.12 -16.38
C ASP A 694 32.00 -26.79 -16.24
N GLY A 695 30.93 -26.00 -16.31
CA GLY A 695 29.56 -26.48 -16.24
C GLY A 695 29.04 -26.67 -14.80
N LYS A 696 29.78 -26.20 -13.79
CA LYS A 696 29.40 -26.24 -12.37
C LYS A 696 29.33 -24.84 -11.81
N ASP A 697 28.43 -24.66 -10.90
CA ASP A 697 28.28 -23.40 -10.22
C ASP A 697 29.40 -23.17 -9.18
N ASP A 698 30.02 -22.01 -9.25
CA ASP A 698 31.06 -21.56 -8.32
C ASP A 698 30.50 -20.56 -7.34
N LEU A 699 30.96 -20.56 -6.08
CA LEU A 699 30.65 -19.50 -5.12
C LEU A 699 31.65 -18.35 -5.29
N VAL A 700 31.13 -17.16 -5.49
CA VAL A 700 31.90 -15.92 -5.61
C VAL A 700 31.53 -14.98 -4.47
N LEU A 701 32.51 -14.49 -3.73
CA LEU A 701 32.33 -13.52 -2.67
C LEU A 701 33.03 -12.20 -3.04
N LEU A 702 32.30 -11.11 -2.92
CA LEU A 702 32.81 -9.76 -3.14
C LEU A 702 33.23 -9.16 -1.80
N CYS A 703 34.47 -8.70 -1.75
CA CYS A 703 35.03 -7.97 -0.62
C CYS A 703 35.47 -6.58 -1.10
N HIS A 704 35.72 -5.67 -0.16
CA HIS A 704 36.06 -4.27 -0.47
C HIS A 704 37.29 -4.10 -1.39
N ASP A 705 38.22 -5.03 -1.38
CA ASP A 705 39.50 -4.95 -2.12
C ASP A 705 39.73 -6.10 -3.08
N ARG A 706 38.87 -7.14 -3.09
CA ARG A 706 39.06 -8.33 -3.89
C ARG A 706 37.76 -9.09 -4.19
N VAL A 707 37.83 -9.92 -5.22
CA VAL A 707 36.84 -10.96 -5.53
C VAL A 707 37.44 -12.29 -5.14
N LEU A 708 36.76 -13.07 -4.29
CA LEU A 708 37.14 -14.43 -3.91
C LEU A 708 36.32 -15.41 -4.73
N LEU A 709 36.98 -16.34 -5.36
CA LEU A 709 36.35 -17.39 -6.16
C LEU A 709 36.61 -18.76 -5.50
N TYR A 710 35.52 -19.45 -5.15
CA TYR A 710 35.54 -20.81 -4.64
C TYR A 710 34.99 -21.76 -5.72
N PRO A 711 35.87 -22.34 -6.57
CA PRO A 711 35.42 -23.24 -7.62
C PRO A 711 34.89 -24.55 -7.04
N GLN A 712 33.74 -24.97 -7.58
CA GLN A 712 33.17 -26.26 -7.24
C GLN A 712 34.11 -27.40 -7.74
N GLN A 713 34.42 -28.34 -6.86
CA GLN A 713 35.28 -29.49 -7.19
C GLN A 713 34.49 -30.78 -7.08
N THR A 714 34.71 -31.72 -8.03
CA THR A 714 34.21 -33.10 -7.89
C THR A 714 34.96 -33.83 -6.78
N LYS A 715 34.33 -34.85 -6.20
CA LYS A 715 34.99 -35.75 -5.24
C LYS A 715 36.28 -36.40 -5.81
N ALA A 716 36.34 -36.67 -7.12
CA ALA A 716 37.51 -37.16 -7.80
C ALA A 716 38.64 -36.12 -7.87
N GLU A 717 38.34 -34.88 -8.15
CA GLU A 717 39.32 -33.77 -8.20
C GLU A 717 39.86 -33.44 -6.80
N ALA A 718 38.99 -33.48 -5.79
CA ALA A 718 39.38 -33.26 -4.40
C ALA A 718 40.32 -34.38 -3.88
N ALA A 719 40.08 -35.63 -4.31
CA ALA A 719 40.92 -36.77 -3.95
C ALA A 719 42.29 -36.79 -4.68
N ALA A 720 42.40 -36.14 -5.84
CA ALA A 720 43.61 -36.05 -6.64
C ALA A 720 44.64 -35.01 -6.19
N LYS A 721 44.23 -34.04 -5.27
CA LYS A 721 45.17 -33.09 -4.71
C LYS A 721 45.95 -33.72 -3.55
N PRO A 722 47.31 -33.76 -3.58
CA PRO A 722 48.08 -34.19 -2.43
C PRO A 722 47.84 -33.21 -1.28
N ALA A 723 47.62 -33.73 -0.04
CA ALA A 723 47.53 -32.92 1.15
C ALA A 723 48.75 -31.99 1.20
N ALA A 724 48.49 -30.68 1.16
CA ALA A 724 49.57 -29.73 1.36
C ALA A 724 50.12 -29.93 2.78
N LYS A 725 51.46 -30.24 2.83
CA LYS A 725 52.20 -30.37 4.07
C LYS A 725 52.38 -29.01 4.76
#